data_979ab852b27901f4e6b24a14c3e5c3ad
#
_entry.id   979ab852b27901f4e6b24a14c3e5c3ad
#
_cell.length_a   1.000
_cell.length_b   1.000
_cell.length_c   1.000
_cell.angle_alpha   90.00
_cell.angle_beta   90.00
_cell.angle_gamma   90.00
#
_symmetry.space_group_name_H-M   'P 1'
#
loop_
_entity.id
_entity.type
_entity.pdbx_description
1 polymer ?
#
loop_
_entity_poly.entity_id
_entity_poly.type
_entity_poly.pdbx_seq_one_letter_code
_entity_poly.pdbx_strand_id
1 'polypeptide(L)'
;MKKAPCKTDIKVSRGAAVADVAASAKALIFKNATGISFRLTFEGIHGWRLQSSKNGKFDDMGACQMLAQFMNEKLAGKAQKLTVVANKNSVTLTEKKGTQAVLSLGKEFSLQFCTPEGKVITEVTDIAYVGKRTVVKGTLEAGEAIYGGGERLDALNKRGSAFELRTCDGWNNSSTTYVVIPTFLTTRGGGMFFNRNETANVDFGKAVENEWFYSVRESEIDCYFYPTGSMADVLRGYTELAGHAYMPTPWMQGMHLCRYTPDFCWFEKDYKYESLEAVENWQDLFVASGKEYVSVTTLDEAARAAEKIYFAKKDDGSFVRKYVRNDAGELMNSGPKGNPGGSSCKTIMTNYINADMKPEAASMEAREWAQCFNDTDASRANKEDLRQSIKWLHDHGMRAMVYIRVGGIYNTNIGYKDEYRVHADVEVTNEDGTVTVRENTTGIPWILGTGDNPDVVRGSADIKTCDYLDITNEEATDWYFGKIWGEMIEMGMDGVKIDFCEVMPEGEKQIGITKTHYKWKRPEFFTPGTEHHAYPVYFISAFYKKMIELKAQKGLKDGFMVFVRGGGIGSQRNPYMWSGDQSRDYVKLDDQLFATVNCGLSGLPYMSFDMSGYAYYRTDYHKIGKEKESAVFVRGLEFTTFLTQMQTHGDVRHAYEMTEDAQQIYRNYTRLHTELIPYMQKYSKIACDTGMPPVRHLVLNYMNDANVYNIEDEFLLGEGLLVAPILTEETFERDVYLPAGEWIDLLTGETLEGGKTVHAKANIGQIPVYLNNSSGDAAELKPIFDGINWYNIKHWQA
;
A
#
# COMPACT_ATOMS: atom_id res chain seq x y z
N MET A 1 -0.35 -27.13 3.54
CA MET A 1 -1.62 -26.95 4.32
C MET A 1 -2.75 -26.72 3.33
N LYS A 2 -3.92 -27.33 3.54
CA LYS A 2 -5.02 -27.22 2.57
C LYS A 2 -5.58 -25.81 2.59
N LYS A 3 -5.49 -25.08 1.46
CA LYS A 3 -6.18 -23.80 1.26
C LYS A 3 -7.66 -23.99 1.60
N ALA A 4 -8.19 -23.13 2.48
CA ALA A 4 -9.64 -23.05 2.66
C ALA A 4 -10.27 -22.72 1.30
N PRO A 5 -11.22 -23.50 0.81
CA PRO A 5 -11.85 -23.21 -0.47
C PRO A 5 -12.59 -21.90 -0.34
N CYS A 6 -12.27 -20.93 -1.21
CA CYS A 6 -13.18 -19.82 -1.46
C CYS A 6 -14.56 -20.44 -1.69
N LYS A 7 -15.57 -20.07 -0.89
CA LYS A 7 -16.94 -20.61 -1.04
C LYS A 7 -17.59 -20.01 -2.28
N THR A 8 -17.16 -20.45 -3.45
CA THR A 8 -17.71 -20.06 -4.75
C THR A 8 -18.75 -21.06 -5.29
N ASP A 9 -19.24 -21.97 -4.46
CA ASP A 9 -20.38 -22.85 -4.84
C ASP A 9 -21.71 -22.08 -4.86
N ILE A 10 -21.74 -20.93 -5.55
CA ILE A 10 -22.98 -20.25 -5.86
C ILE A 10 -23.48 -20.78 -7.20
N LYS A 11 -24.42 -21.72 -7.17
CA LYS A 11 -25.22 -22.05 -8.36
C LYS A 11 -26.05 -20.83 -8.75
N VAL A 12 -25.51 -20.01 -9.66
CA VAL A 12 -26.25 -18.91 -10.28
C VAL A 12 -27.18 -19.55 -11.32
N SER A 13 -28.48 -19.41 -11.12
CA SER A 13 -29.45 -19.80 -12.15
C SER A 13 -29.25 -18.93 -13.39
N ARG A 14 -29.29 -19.52 -14.58
CA ARG A 14 -29.13 -18.79 -15.84
C ARG A 14 -30.13 -17.65 -15.97
N GLY A 15 -29.62 -16.55 -16.47
CA GLY A 15 -30.23 -15.23 -16.54
C GLY A 15 -31.69 -15.17 -16.93
N ALA A 16 -32.37 -14.26 -16.28
CA ALA A 16 -33.77 -14.02 -16.49
C ALA A 16 -33.97 -12.95 -17.55
N ALA A 17 -35.06 -13.09 -18.31
CA ALA A 17 -35.47 -12.13 -19.34
C ALA A 17 -35.59 -10.70 -18.78
N VAL A 18 -35.31 -9.70 -19.61
CA VAL A 18 -35.42 -8.28 -19.26
C VAL A 18 -36.87 -7.82 -19.35
N ALA A 19 -37.31 -7.03 -18.36
CA ALA A 19 -38.64 -6.42 -18.34
C ALA A 19 -38.53 -4.91 -18.08
N ASP A 20 -39.59 -4.18 -18.32
CA ASP A 20 -39.75 -2.76 -18.00
C ASP A 20 -38.62 -1.86 -18.51
N VAL A 21 -38.26 -1.98 -19.78
CA VAL A 21 -37.18 -1.20 -20.40
C VAL A 21 -37.64 0.22 -20.71
N ALA A 22 -37.00 1.21 -20.10
CA ALA A 22 -37.19 2.63 -20.35
C ALA A 22 -35.86 3.28 -20.72
N ALA A 23 -35.74 3.79 -21.93
CA ALA A 23 -34.57 4.48 -22.42
C ALA A 23 -34.79 5.99 -22.53
N SER A 24 -33.83 6.76 -22.12
CA SER A 24 -33.78 8.22 -22.26
C SER A 24 -32.42 8.65 -22.86
N ALA A 25 -32.32 9.92 -23.22
CA ALA A 25 -31.07 10.50 -23.71
C ALA A 25 -29.94 10.53 -22.67
N LYS A 26 -30.13 10.05 -21.45
CA LYS A 26 -29.12 10.07 -20.37
C LYS A 26 -28.97 8.74 -19.64
N ALA A 27 -29.98 7.88 -19.73
CA ALA A 27 -29.98 6.62 -19.00
C ALA A 27 -30.85 5.57 -19.67
N LEU A 28 -30.46 4.31 -19.47
CA LEU A 28 -31.32 3.15 -19.69
C LEU A 28 -31.69 2.57 -18.33
N ILE A 29 -32.98 2.42 -18.08
CA ILE A 29 -33.52 1.74 -16.90
C ILE A 29 -34.22 0.48 -17.36
N PHE A 30 -33.99 -0.63 -16.68
CA PHE A 30 -34.62 -1.92 -16.99
C PHE A 30 -34.71 -2.77 -15.73
N LYS A 31 -35.51 -3.80 -15.76
CA LYS A 31 -35.60 -4.82 -14.71
C LYS A 31 -35.22 -6.17 -15.28
N ASN A 32 -34.61 -7.01 -14.45
CA ASN A 32 -34.50 -8.42 -14.75
C ASN A 32 -35.75 -9.17 -14.31
N ALA A 33 -35.91 -10.44 -14.65
CA ALA A 33 -37.09 -11.23 -14.31
C ALA A 33 -37.24 -11.51 -12.79
N THR A 34 -36.20 -11.25 -11.98
CA THR A 34 -36.31 -11.27 -10.51
C THR A 34 -36.84 -9.96 -9.91
N GLY A 35 -37.14 -8.97 -10.75
CA GLY A 35 -37.68 -7.66 -10.35
C GLY A 35 -36.64 -6.66 -9.88
N ILE A 36 -35.34 -6.97 -9.98
CA ILE A 36 -34.25 -6.02 -9.70
C ILE A 36 -34.23 -4.95 -10.78
N SER A 37 -34.21 -3.69 -10.37
CA SER A 37 -34.07 -2.54 -11.27
C SER A 37 -32.59 -2.24 -11.54
N PHE A 38 -32.29 -1.92 -12.79
CA PHE A 38 -30.93 -1.49 -13.22
C PHE A 38 -31.00 -0.12 -13.85
N ARG A 39 -29.96 0.67 -13.63
CA ARG A 39 -29.71 1.92 -14.31
C ARG A 39 -28.36 1.87 -14.99
N LEU A 40 -28.35 2.12 -16.29
CA LEU A 40 -27.10 2.24 -17.06
C LEU A 40 -26.98 3.69 -17.54
N THR A 41 -25.84 4.32 -17.23
CA THR A 41 -25.47 5.67 -17.65
C THR A 41 -24.07 5.65 -18.24
N PHE A 42 -23.69 6.72 -18.95
CA PHE A 42 -22.31 6.97 -19.31
C PHE A 42 -21.83 8.20 -18.54
N GLU A 43 -20.78 8.04 -17.74
CA GLU A 43 -20.30 9.05 -16.81
C GLU A 43 -18.78 9.22 -16.89
N GLY A 44 -18.29 10.42 -16.55
CA GLY A 44 -16.87 10.68 -16.56
C GLY A 44 -16.25 10.69 -17.95
N ILE A 45 -15.01 10.25 -18.05
CA ILE A 45 -14.26 10.33 -19.32
C ILE A 45 -14.54 9.15 -20.23
N HIS A 46 -14.81 7.95 -19.70
CA HIS A 46 -14.96 6.76 -20.55
C HIS A 46 -15.87 5.66 -19.94
N GLY A 47 -16.53 5.93 -18.82
CA GLY A 47 -17.17 4.88 -18.02
C GLY A 47 -18.65 4.67 -18.27
N TRP A 48 -19.03 3.46 -18.67
CA TRP A 48 -20.39 2.97 -18.61
C TRP A 48 -20.69 2.51 -17.19
N ARG A 49 -21.51 3.27 -16.45
CA ARG A 49 -21.90 2.96 -15.07
C ARG A 49 -23.16 2.13 -15.04
N LEU A 50 -23.07 0.95 -14.45
CA LEU A 50 -24.18 0.06 -14.18
C LEU A 50 -24.44 -0.01 -12.69
N GLN A 51 -25.68 0.33 -12.29
CA GLN A 51 -26.14 0.29 -10.91
C GLN A 51 -27.36 -0.63 -10.80
N SER A 52 -27.47 -1.33 -9.67
CA SER A 52 -28.68 -2.08 -9.32
C SER A 52 -29.42 -1.45 -8.16
N SER A 53 -30.72 -1.71 -8.07
CA SER A 53 -31.55 -1.29 -6.96
C SER A 53 -32.67 -2.30 -6.70
N LYS A 54 -32.85 -2.72 -5.45
CA LYS A 54 -33.91 -3.65 -5.02
C LYS A 54 -35.28 -3.00 -5.01
N ASN A 55 -35.33 -1.69 -4.81
CA ASN A 55 -36.57 -0.93 -4.64
C ASN A 55 -36.83 0.10 -5.76
N GLY A 56 -35.99 0.14 -6.79
CA GLY A 56 -36.04 1.07 -7.90
C GLY A 56 -35.51 2.48 -7.59
N LYS A 57 -35.01 2.72 -6.38
CA LYS A 57 -34.32 3.97 -6.02
C LYS A 57 -32.85 3.77 -6.15
N PHE A 58 -32.21 4.55 -6.99
CA PHE A 58 -30.74 4.46 -7.21
C PHE A 58 -30.03 5.47 -6.35
N ASP A 59 -29.10 4.99 -5.58
CA ASP A 59 -28.14 5.81 -4.84
C ASP A 59 -26.99 6.21 -5.77
N ASP A 60 -26.68 7.51 -5.84
CA ASP A 60 -25.56 8.02 -6.61
C ASP A 60 -24.24 8.02 -5.82
N MET A 61 -24.29 7.57 -4.57
CA MET A 61 -23.17 7.59 -3.62
C MET A 61 -22.38 6.28 -3.62
N GLY A 62 -21.69 5.97 -4.72
CA GLY A 62 -20.64 4.94 -4.74
C GLY A 62 -19.38 5.39 -4.00
N ALA A 63 -18.39 4.50 -3.85
CA ALA A 63 -17.19 4.75 -3.06
C ALA A 63 -16.43 6.04 -3.46
N CYS A 64 -16.28 6.27 -4.76
CA CYS A 64 -15.61 7.48 -5.26
C CYS A 64 -16.40 8.76 -4.95
N GLN A 65 -17.71 8.71 -5.08
CA GLN A 65 -18.58 9.86 -4.82
C GLN A 65 -18.63 10.18 -3.31
N MET A 66 -18.65 9.16 -2.46
CA MET A 66 -18.59 9.33 -1.00
C MET A 66 -17.26 9.96 -0.58
N LEU A 67 -16.15 9.50 -1.14
CA LEU A 67 -14.83 10.09 -0.88
C LEU A 67 -14.78 11.56 -1.33
N ALA A 68 -15.26 11.87 -2.53
CA ALA A 68 -15.29 13.25 -3.03
C ALA A 68 -16.16 14.16 -2.14
N GLN A 69 -17.32 13.65 -1.70
CA GLN A 69 -18.18 14.39 -0.76
C GLN A 69 -17.51 14.61 0.59
N PHE A 70 -16.88 13.58 1.15
CA PHE A 70 -16.11 13.68 2.39
C PHE A 70 -15.00 14.72 2.29
N MET A 71 -14.27 14.74 1.19
CA MET A 71 -13.19 15.70 0.92
C MET A 71 -13.68 17.10 0.54
N ASN A 72 -15.00 17.31 0.45
CA ASN A 72 -15.62 18.54 -0.04
C ASN A 72 -15.13 18.92 -1.45
N GLU A 73 -15.03 17.92 -2.31
CA GLU A 73 -14.59 18.05 -3.69
C GLU A 73 -15.77 17.96 -4.66
N LYS A 74 -15.55 18.45 -5.85
CA LYS A 74 -16.53 18.33 -6.91
C LYS A 74 -16.68 16.88 -7.32
N LEU A 75 -17.88 16.35 -7.25
CA LEU A 75 -18.19 14.99 -7.67
C LEU A 75 -17.81 14.79 -9.15
N ALA A 76 -17.04 13.74 -9.39
CA ALA A 76 -16.76 13.28 -10.74
C ALA A 76 -18.02 12.60 -11.33
N GLY A 77 -18.24 12.81 -12.63
CA GLY A 77 -19.26 12.08 -13.36
C GLY A 77 -20.66 12.68 -13.29
N LYS A 78 -21.04 13.34 -14.37
CA LYS A 78 -22.45 13.59 -14.68
C LYS A 78 -22.82 12.75 -15.88
N ALA A 79 -24.02 12.13 -15.84
CA ALA A 79 -24.56 11.38 -16.96
C ALA A 79 -24.57 12.23 -18.24
N GLN A 80 -23.87 11.72 -19.25
CA GLN A 80 -23.73 12.38 -20.55
C GLN A 80 -24.90 12.04 -21.48
N LYS A 81 -25.04 12.81 -22.54
CA LYS A 81 -26.09 12.58 -23.56
C LYS A 81 -25.71 11.36 -24.40
N LEU A 82 -26.66 10.45 -24.56
CA LEU A 82 -26.56 9.22 -25.32
C LEU A 82 -27.45 9.26 -26.59
N THR A 83 -26.97 8.61 -27.61
CA THR A 83 -27.81 8.20 -28.76
C THR A 83 -28.41 6.84 -28.43
N VAL A 84 -29.71 6.69 -28.61
CA VAL A 84 -30.45 5.46 -28.29
C VAL A 84 -31.05 4.90 -29.57
N VAL A 85 -30.77 3.64 -29.86
CA VAL A 85 -31.38 2.89 -30.95
C VAL A 85 -31.98 1.64 -30.36
N ALA A 86 -33.33 1.51 -30.51
CA ALA A 86 -34.03 0.32 -30.06
C ALA A 86 -34.63 -0.41 -31.27
N ASN A 87 -34.46 -1.74 -31.23
CA ASN A 87 -35.08 -2.62 -32.21
C ASN A 87 -35.84 -3.76 -31.49
N LYS A 88 -36.33 -4.73 -32.23
CA LYS A 88 -37.12 -5.84 -31.67
C LYS A 88 -36.33 -6.74 -30.71
N ASN A 89 -35.02 -6.78 -30.85
CA ASN A 89 -34.11 -7.74 -30.16
C ASN A 89 -33.14 -7.06 -29.18
N SER A 90 -32.94 -5.74 -29.31
CA SER A 90 -31.93 -5.05 -28.48
C SER A 90 -32.19 -3.55 -28.33
N VAL A 91 -31.59 -2.98 -27.27
CA VAL A 91 -31.42 -1.53 -27.10
C VAL A 91 -29.94 -1.22 -27.10
N THR A 92 -29.48 -0.39 -28.04
CA THR A 92 -28.13 0.09 -28.15
C THR A 92 -28.03 1.54 -27.69
N LEU A 93 -27.14 1.81 -26.76
CA LEU A 93 -26.77 3.13 -26.31
C LEU A 93 -25.39 3.44 -26.87
N THR A 94 -25.19 4.64 -27.44
CA THR A 94 -23.90 5.08 -27.96
C THR A 94 -23.57 6.43 -27.37
N GLU A 95 -22.38 6.55 -26.78
CA GLU A 95 -21.87 7.82 -26.29
C GLU A 95 -21.15 8.60 -27.41
N LYS A 96 -20.75 9.85 -27.15
CA LYS A 96 -20.26 10.80 -28.17
C LYS A 96 -19.03 10.31 -28.96
N LYS A 97 -18.13 9.52 -28.31
CA LYS A 97 -16.92 9.00 -28.95
C LYS A 97 -17.13 7.66 -29.66
N GLY A 98 -18.32 7.10 -29.53
CA GLY A 98 -18.77 5.91 -30.26
C GLY A 98 -18.78 4.62 -29.45
N THR A 99 -18.27 4.59 -28.23
CA THR A 99 -18.39 3.37 -27.41
C THR A 99 -19.86 3.05 -27.16
N GLN A 100 -20.18 1.78 -27.04
CA GLN A 100 -21.56 1.31 -27.01
C GLN A 100 -21.85 0.41 -25.81
N ALA A 101 -23.09 0.48 -25.34
CA ALA A 101 -23.67 -0.54 -24.49
C ALA A 101 -24.89 -1.13 -25.16
N VAL A 102 -24.95 -2.45 -25.28
CA VAL A 102 -25.98 -3.19 -26.00
C VAL A 102 -26.70 -4.13 -25.06
N LEU A 103 -27.94 -3.83 -24.73
CA LEU A 103 -28.82 -4.69 -23.93
C LEU A 103 -29.65 -5.59 -24.83
N SER A 104 -29.55 -6.90 -24.68
CA SER A 104 -30.37 -7.90 -25.36
C SER A 104 -31.79 -7.91 -24.75
N LEU A 105 -32.82 -7.95 -25.62
CA LEU A 105 -34.24 -8.15 -25.26
C LEU A 105 -34.67 -9.61 -25.46
N GLY A 106 -33.68 -10.54 -25.62
CA GLY A 106 -33.93 -11.95 -25.83
C GLY A 106 -34.35 -12.72 -24.55
N LYS A 107 -34.30 -14.04 -24.67
CA LYS A 107 -34.67 -14.93 -23.54
C LYS A 107 -33.60 -14.99 -22.46
N GLU A 108 -32.37 -14.70 -22.82
CA GLU A 108 -31.23 -14.69 -21.90
C GLU A 108 -30.79 -13.25 -21.68
N PHE A 109 -30.37 -12.95 -20.46
CA PHE A 109 -29.80 -11.64 -20.12
C PHE A 109 -28.42 -11.49 -20.76
N SER A 110 -28.19 -10.41 -21.48
CA SER A 110 -26.90 -10.03 -22.04
C SER A 110 -26.80 -8.52 -22.10
N LEU A 111 -25.78 -7.98 -21.48
CA LEU A 111 -25.42 -6.58 -21.56
C LEU A 111 -23.95 -6.47 -21.99
N GLN A 112 -23.73 -6.07 -23.25
CA GLN A 112 -22.41 -5.99 -23.86
C GLN A 112 -21.90 -4.55 -23.85
N PHE A 113 -20.60 -4.40 -23.59
CA PHE A 113 -19.86 -3.14 -23.67
C PHE A 113 -18.85 -3.23 -24.81
N CYS A 114 -19.00 -2.35 -25.80
CA CYS A 114 -18.30 -2.46 -27.08
C CYS A 114 -17.48 -1.21 -27.38
N THR A 115 -16.37 -1.39 -28.10
CA THR A 115 -15.61 -0.29 -28.70
C THR A 115 -16.44 0.45 -29.77
N PRO A 116 -15.97 1.62 -30.25
CA PRO A 116 -16.64 2.33 -31.34
C PRO A 116 -16.81 1.48 -32.61
N GLU A 117 -15.93 0.57 -32.86
CA GLU A 117 -15.96 -0.35 -34.02
C GLU A 117 -16.89 -1.55 -33.78
N GLY A 118 -17.50 -1.64 -32.60
CA GLY A 118 -18.43 -2.72 -32.25
C GLY A 118 -17.78 -4.00 -31.70
N LYS A 119 -16.47 -3.99 -31.40
CA LYS A 119 -15.80 -5.11 -30.70
C LYS A 119 -16.30 -5.18 -29.27
N VAL A 120 -16.84 -6.31 -28.85
CA VAL A 120 -17.26 -6.56 -27.46
C VAL A 120 -16.00 -6.69 -26.59
N ILE A 121 -15.89 -5.88 -25.56
CA ILE A 121 -14.80 -5.91 -24.59
C ILE A 121 -15.21 -6.69 -23.35
N THR A 122 -16.41 -6.46 -22.86
CA THR A 122 -16.95 -7.13 -21.66
C THR A 122 -18.43 -7.40 -21.88
N GLU A 123 -18.88 -8.54 -21.42
CA GLU A 123 -20.29 -8.88 -21.39
C GLU A 123 -20.69 -9.31 -19.99
N VAL A 124 -21.78 -8.75 -19.49
CA VAL A 124 -22.47 -9.17 -18.27
C VAL A 124 -23.63 -10.10 -18.66
N THR A 125 -23.60 -11.31 -18.16
CA THR A 125 -24.56 -12.37 -18.52
C THR A 125 -25.56 -12.67 -17.41
N ASP A 126 -25.31 -12.24 -16.19
CA ASP A 126 -26.27 -12.36 -15.08
C ASP A 126 -25.96 -11.37 -13.96
N ILE A 127 -27.01 -10.95 -13.27
CA ILE A 127 -26.92 -10.19 -12.02
C ILE A 127 -28.02 -10.72 -11.10
N ALA A 128 -27.64 -11.28 -9.98
CA ALA A 128 -28.56 -11.94 -9.06
C ALA A 128 -28.28 -11.58 -7.60
N TYR A 129 -29.31 -11.62 -6.79
CA TYR A 129 -29.17 -11.68 -5.33
C TYR A 129 -29.25 -13.14 -4.87
N VAL A 130 -28.18 -13.62 -4.25
CA VAL A 130 -28.08 -15.00 -3.76
C VAL A 130 -27.81 -14.97 -2.25
N GLY A 131 -28.81 -15.33 -1.46
CA GLY A 131 -28.77 -15.16 -0.02
C GLY A 131 -28.57 -13.69 0.37
N LYS A 132 -27.47 -13.40 1.06
CA LYS A 132 -27.09 -12.03 1.45
C LYS A 132 -26.06 -11.40 0.48
N ARG A 133 -25.87 -11.94 -0.72
CA ARG A 133 -24.87 -11.43 -1.66
C ARG A 133 -25.49 -10.98 -2.96
N THR A 134 -24.92 -9.93 -3.51
CA THR A 134 -25.15 -9.54 -4.90
C THR A 134 -24.03 -10.12 -5.75
N VAL A 135 -24.40 -10.78 -6.84
CA VAL A 135 -23.45 -11.44 -7.75
C VAL A 135 -23.63 -10.86 -9.15
N VAL A 136 -22.52 -10.45 -9.75
CA VAL A 136 -22.42 -10.08 -11.16
C VAL A 136 -21.60 -11.15 -11.85
N LYS A 137 -22.07 -11.61 -13.00
CA LYS A 137 -21.39 -12.63 -13.81
C LYS A 137 -21.23 -12.12 -15.24
N GLY A 138 -20.13 -12.49 -15.85
CA GLY A 138 -19.87 -12.19 -17.27
C GLY A 138 -18.99 -13.23 -17.93
N THR A 139 -18.66 -12.99 -19.20
CA THR A 139 -17.88 -13.91 -20.03
C THR A 139 -16.39 -13.50 -20.09
N LEU A 140 -15.52 -14.48 -20.22
CA LEU A 140 -14.12 -14.36 -20.58
C LEU A 140 -13.84 -15.06 -21.91
N GLU A 141 -13.03 -14.48 -22.77
CA GLU A 141 -12.57 -15.14 -23.99
C GLU A 141 -11.37 -16.05 -23.74
N ALA A 142 -11.18 -17.02 -24.62
CA ALA A 142 -10.02 -17.88 -24.59
C ALA A 142 -8.73 -17.05 -24.78
N GLY A 143 -7.74 -17.27 -23.92
CA GLY A 143 -6.47 -16.55 -23.97
C GLY A 143 -6.50 -15.11 -23.45
N GLU A 144 -7.65 -14.62 -22.99
CA GLU A 144 -7.77 -13.32 -22.35
C GLU A 144 -7.03 -13.31 -21.00
N ALA A 145 -6.18 -12.32 -20.78
CA ALA A 145 -5.52 -12.08 -19.50
C ALA A 145 -6.21 -10.92 -18.76
N ILE A 146 -6.26 -11.04 -17.43
CA ILE A 146 -6.88 -10.07 -16.52
C ILE A 146 -5.86 -9.64 -15.50
N TYR A 147 -5.79 -8.34 -15.18
CA TYR A 147 -4.83 -7.76 -14.25
C TYR A 147 -5.52 -6.81 -13.27
N GLY A 148 -4.88 -6.53 -12.12
CA GLY A 148 -5.36 -5.56 -11.16
C GLY A 148 -5.80 -6.18 -9.82
N GLY A 149 -6.64 -5.45 -9.07
CA GLY A 149 -7.14 -5.86 -7.75
C GLY A 149 -6.46 -5.21 -6.56
N GLY A 150 -5.55 -4.27 -6.78
CA GLY A 150 -4.77 -3.59 -5.75
C GLY A 150 -3.40 -4.21 -5.53
N GLU A 151 -2.85 -4.06 -4.33
CA GLU A 151 -1.63 -4.74 -3.95
C GLU A 151 -1.90 -6.22 -3.75
N ARG A 152 -1.24 -7.04 -4.54
CA ARG A 152 -1.35 -8.49 -4.43
C ARG A 152 0.01 -9.14 -4.63
N LEU A 153 0.26 -10.17 -3.84
CA LEU A 153 1.50 -10.95 -3.84
C LEU A 153 1.33 -12.28 -4.60
N ASP A 154 0.35 -12.34 -5.48
CA ASP A 154 0.06 -13.48 -6.34
C ASP A 154 0.25 -13.09 -7.81
N ALA A 155 0.12 -14.07 -8.70
CA ALA A 155 0.29 -13.92 -10.15
C ALA A 155 -0.29 -12.59 -10.69
N LEU A 156 0.46 -11.94 -11.57
CA LEU A 156 0.03 -10.67 -12.19
C LEU A 156 -1.19 -10.89 -13.08
N ASN A 157 -1.18 -11.95 -13.88
CA ASN A 157 -2.35 -12.39 -14.64
C ASN A 157 -3.32 -13.16 -13.75
N LYS A 158 -4.51 -12.58 -13.53
CA LYS A 158 -5.56 -13.14 -12.65
C LYS A 158 -6.41 -14.22 -13.32
N ARG A 159 -6.19 -14.54 -14.60
CA ARG A 159 -6.89 -15.64 -15.28
C ARG A 159 -6.69 -16.95 -14.52
N GLY A 160 -7.77 -17.71 -14.28
CA GLY A 160 -7.75 -18.94 -13.50
C GLY A 160 -7.65 -18.77 -11.99
N SER A 161 -7.76 -17.54 -11.47
CA SER A 161 -7.70 -17.26 -10.03
C SER A 161 -9.04 -16.80 -9.46
N ALA A 162 -9.22 -17.02 -8.14
CA ALA A 162 -10.31 -16.48 -7.37
C ALA A 162 -9.79 -16.03 -6.01
N PHE A 163 -10.19 -14.85 -5.56
CA PHE A 163 -9.70 -14.25 -4.33
C PHE A 163 -10.70 -13.28 -3.70
N GLU A 164 -10.46 -12.98 -2.43
CA GLU A 164 -11.21 -11.97 -1.68
C GLU A 164 -10.56 -10.59 -1.85
N LEU A 165 -11.38 -9.60 -2.10
CA LEU A 165 -11.03 -8.18 -2.07
C LEU A 165 -11.24 -7.67 -0.65
N ARG A 166 -10.22 -7.86 0.19
CA ARG A 166 -10.22 -7.46 1.60
C ARG A 166 -8.79 -7.13 2.04
N THR A 167 -8.65 -6.04 2.78
CA THR A 167 -7.37 -5.70 3.41
C THR A 167 -7.20 -6.43 4.74
N CYS A 168 -6.00 -6.81 5.07
CA CYS A 168 -5.63 -7.29 6.39
C CYS A 168 -4.11 -7.23 6.59
N ASP A 169 -3.67 -7.25 7.84
CA ASP A 169 -2.25 -7.38 8.18
C ASP A 169 -1.78 -8.81 7.88
N GLY A 170 -1.39 -9.00 6.64
CA GLY A 170 -1.09 -10.32 6.07
C GLY A 170 0.34 -10.78 6.23
N TRP A 171 1.25 -9.94 6.75
CA TRP A 171 2.67 -10.24 6.82
C TRP A 171 3.21 -10.75 5.49
N ASN A 172 2.85 -10.06 4.41
CA ASN A 172 3.21 -10.43 3.04
C ASN A 172 2.82 -11.88 2.69
N ASN A 173 1.62 -12.26 3.06
CA ASN A 173 1.06 -13.54 2.65
C ASN A 173 0.27 -13.36 1.34
N SER A 174 0.47 -14.26 0.39
CA SER A 174 -0.19 -14.20 -0.92
C SER A 174 -1.73 -14.25 -0.89
N SER A 175 -2.34 -14.69 0.22
CA SER A 175 -3.79 -14.76 0.36
C SER A 175 -4.45 -13.48 0.84
N THR A 176 -3.66 -12.54 1.37
CA THR A 176 -4.12 -11.28 1.96
C THR A 176 -3.38 -10.10 1.36
N THR A 177 -3.92 -8.92 1.52
CA THR A 177 -3.37 -7.71 0.90
C THR A 177 -3.51 -6.51 1.84
N TYR A 178 -2.63 -5.54 1.71
CA TYR A 178 -2.74 -4.27 2.42
C TYR A 178 -3.59 -3.24 1.65
N VAL A 179 -3.73 -3.41 0.33
CA VAL A 179 -4.45 -2.45 -0.51
C VAL A 179 -5.42 -3.14 -1.45
N VAL A 180 -6.68 -2.75 -1.41
CA VAL A 180 -7.72 -3.23 -2.30
C VAL A 180 -8.17 -2.13 -3.23
N ILE A 181 -7.97 -2.32 -4.53
CA ILE A 181 -8.58 -1.49 -5.57
C ILE A 181 -9.27 -2.40 -6.57
N PRO A 182 -10.60 -2.44 -6.58
CA PRO A 182 -11.36 -3.35 -7.42
C PRO A 182 -11.45 -2.86 -8.87
N THR A 183 -10.29 -2.53 -9.46
CA THR A 183 -10.10 -2.16 -10.86
C THR A 183 -9.39 -3.29 -11.56
N PHE A 184 -9.92 -3.72 -12.70
CA PHE A 184 -9.40 -4.82 -13.48
C PHE A 184 -9.28 -4.44 -14.95
N LEU A 185 -8.12 -4.76 -15.52
CA LEU A 185 -7.77 -4.53 -16.91
C LEU A 185 -7.87 -5.84 -17.70
N THR A 186 -8.26 -5.77 -18.97
CA THR A 186 -8.30 -6.95 -19.86
C THR A 186 -7.53 -6.71 -21.15
N THR A 187 -6.83 -7.75 -21.62
CA THR A 187 -6.11 -7.74 -22.92
C THR A 187 -7.06 -7.59 -24.11
N ARG A 188 -8.36 -7.61 -23.92
CA ARG A 188 -9.32 -7.23 -24.96
C ARG A 188 -9.30 -5.74 -25.29
N GLY A 189 -8.64 -4.92 -24.47
CA GLY A 189 -8.54 -3.47 -24.62
C GLY A 189 -9.62 -2.72 -23.84
N GLY A 190 -9.67 -2.94 -22.55
CA GLY A 190 -10.60 -2.27 -21.63
C GLY A 190 -10.50 -2.81 -20.24
N GLY A 191 -11.62 -2.73 -19.50
CA GLY A 191 -11.67 -3.22 -18.12
C GLY A 191 -12.93 -2.83 -17.39
N MET A 192 -12.89 -3.10 -16.09
CA MET A 192 -13.99 -2.84 -15.18
C MET A 192 -13.51 -2.30 -13.84
N PHE A 193 -14.33 -1.50 -13.19
CA PHE A 193 -14.11 -0.98 -11.86
C PHE A 193 -15.38 -1.13 -11.02
N PHE A 194 -15.27 -1.76 -9.86
CA PHE A 194 -16.36 -1.92 -8.91
C PHE A 194 -16.26 -0.82 -7.85
N ASN A 195 -17.18 0.15 -7.91
CA ASN A 195 -17.16 1.38 -7.11
C ASN A 195 -17.76 1.17 -5.72
N ARG A 196 -17.25 0.17 -4.99
CA ARG A 196 -17.75 -0.25 -3.67
C ARG A 196 -16.61 -0.54 -2.73
N ASN A 197 -16.75 -0.17 -1.44
CA ASN A 197 -15.77 -0.37 -0.38
C ASN A 197 -16.05 -1.59 0.50
N GLU A 198 -17.12 -2.34 0.25
CA GLU A 198 -17.40 -3.56 0.99
C GLU A 198 -16.46 -4.67 0.57
N THR A 199 -16.17 -5.59 1.49
CA THR A 199 -15.47 -6.83 1.16
C THR A 199 -16.21 -7.62 0.08
N ALA A 200 -15.50 -8.00 -0.96
CA ALA A 200 -16.05 -8.68 -2.11
C ALA A 200 -15.20 -9.91 -2.49
N ASN A 201 -15.76 -10.78 -3.33
CA ASN A 201 -15.01 -11.88 -3.93
C ASN A 201 -15.04 -11.75 -5.44
N VAL A 202 -13.94 -12.11 -6.07
CA VAL A 202 -13.82 -12.21 -7.53
C VAL A 202 -13.35 -13.60 -7.93
N ASP A 203 -13.74 -13.99 -9.13
CA ASP A 203 -13.28 -15.20 -9.80
C ASP A 203 -13.12 -14.89 -11.29
N PHE A 204 -11.97 -15.19 -11.84
CA PHE A 204 -11.64 -14.96 -13.25
C PHE A 204 -11.33 -16.28 -13.95
N GLY A 205 -12.31 -17.15 -14.09
CA GLY A 205 -12.16 -18.40 -14.82
C GLY A 205 -11.66 -19.58 -13.98
N LYS A 206 -11.67 -19.47 -12.64
CA LYS A 206 -11.28 -20.58 -11.76
C LYS A 206 -12.41 -21.58 -11.54
N ALA A 207 -13.60 -21.11 -11.23
CA ALA A 207 -14.78 -21.94 -11.04
C ALA A 207 -15.36 -22.40 -12.38
N VAL A 208 -15.41 -21.51 -13.38
CA VAL A 208 -15.85 -21.76 -14.75
C VAL A 208 -14.89 -21.03 -15.69
N GLU A 209 -14.18 -21.75 -16.53
CA GLU A 209 -13.04 -21.29 -17.33
C GLU A 209 -13.31 -20.01 -18.15
N ASN A 210 -14.49 -19.87 -18.70
CA ASN A 210 -14.85 -18.77 -19.58
C ASN A 210 -15.83 -17.77 -18.93
N GLU A 211 -15.86 -17.71 -17.62
CA GLU A 211 -16.71 -16.80 -16.86
C GLU A 211 -15.93 -16.03 -15.81
N TRP A 212 -16.34 -14.77 -15.57
CA TRP A 212 -15.90 -14.03 -14.41
C TRP A 212 -17.06 -13.76 -13.47
N PHE A 213 -16.75 -13.64 -12.18
CA PHE A 213 -17.71 -13.31 -11.13
C PHE A 213 -17.18 -12.20 -10.25
N TYR A 214 -18.09 -11.30 -9.89
CA TYR A 214 -17.90 -10.37 -8.76
C TYR A 214 -19.05 -10.57 -7.79
N SER A 215 -18.75 -10.71 -6.51
CA SER A 215 -19.75 -10.97 -5.48
C SER A 215 -19.47 -10.11 -4.25
N VAL A 216 -20.43 -9.24 -3.92
CA VAL A 216 -20.36 -8.35 -2.77
C VAL A 216 -21.47 -8.66 -1.78
N ARG A 217 -21.21 -8.49 -0.48
CA ARG A 217 -22.19 -8.83 0.55
C ARG A 217 -23.20 -7.72 0.76
N GLU A 218 -24.49 -8.10 0.85
CA GLU A 218 -25.66 -7.24 1.18
C GLU A 218 -25.83 -5.98 0.34
N SER A 219 -24.91 -5.70 -0.57
CA SER A 219 -24.85 -4.43 -1.28
C SER A 219 -25.54 -4.47 -2.65
N GLU A 220 -26.00 -3.33 -3.10
CA GLU A 220 -26.34 -3.09 -4.51
C GLU A 220 -25.05 -2.87 -5.29
N ILE A 221 -25.03 -3.27 -6.57
CA ILE A 221 -23.84 -3.06 -7.40
C ILE A 221 -23.75 -1.61 -7.87
N ASP A 222 -22.51 -1.16 -8.03
CA ASP A 222 -22.12 0.06 -8.71
C ASP A 222 -20.81 -0.21 -9.45
N CYS A 223 -20.89 -0.41 -10.75
CA CYS A 223 -19.77 -0.85 -11.58
C CYS A 223 -19.57 0.06 -12.76
N TYR A 224 -18.33 0.31 -13.14
CA TYR A 224 -17.94 0.99 -14.37
C TYR A 224 -17.31 0.02 -15.34
N PHE A 225 -17.65 0.11 -16.60
CA PHE A 225 -17.07 -0.64 -17.72
C PHE A 225 -16.45 0.31 -18.73
N TYR A 226 -15.26 -0.01 -19.21
CA TYR A 226 -14.45 0.84 -20.08
C TYR A 226 -14.08 0.10 -21.37
N PRO A 227 -14.97 0.12 -22.38
CA PRO A 227 -14.73 -0.58 -23.63
C PRO A 227 -14.02 0.31 -24.67
N THR A 228 -12.84 0.81 -24.34
CA THR A 228 -12.17 1.88 -25.11
C THR A 228 -11.16 1.37 -26.14
N GLY A 229 -10.82 0.09 -26.10
CA GLY A 229 -9.73 -0.47 -26.90
C GLY A 229 -8.34 -0.32 -26.23
N SER A 230 -8.27 0.24 -24.99
CA SER A 230 -7.03 0.54 -24.28
C SER A 230 -7.12 0.27 -22.79
N MET A 231 -6.13 -0.42 -22.22
CA MET A 231 -6.00 -0.57 -20.77
C MET A 231 -5.67 0.76 -20.08
N ALA A 232 -4.89 1.63 -20.72
CA ALA A 232 -4.53 2.94 -20.19
C ALA A 232 -5.76 3.82 -19.93
N ASP A 233 -6.78 3.72 -20.77
CA ASP A 233 -8.03 4.46 -20.59
C ASP A 233 -8.85 3.97 -19.38
N VAL A 234 -8.69 2.72 -18.96
CA VAL A 234 -9.31 2.22 -17.72
C VAL A 234 -8.68 2.89 -16.52
N LEU A 235 -7.35 2.95 -16.46
CA LEU A 235 -6.60 3.63 -15.41
C LEU A 235 -6.96 5.12 -15.36
N ARG A 236 -7.03 5.76 -16.52
CA ARG A 236 -7.48 7.15 -16.63
C ARG A 236 -8.92 7.32 -16.12
N GLY A 237 -9.83 6.46 -16.54
CA GLY A 237 -11.23 6.51 -16.12
C GLY A 237 -11.38 6.32 -14.61
N TYR A 238 -10.64 5.40 -14.03
CA TYR A 238 -10.60 5.18 -12.59
C TYR A 238 -10.06 6.42 -11.85
N THR A 239 -8.91 6.96 -12.27
CA THR A 239 -8.30 8.11 -11.58
C THR A 239 -9.11 9.40 -11.71
N GLU A 240 -9.84 9.59 -12.79
CA GLU A 240 -10.80 10.70 -12.92
C GLU A 240 -11.98 10.59 -11.93
N LEU A 241 -12.39 9.39 -11.57
CA LEU A 241 -13.46 9.16 -10.59
C LEU A 241 -12.93 9.21 -9.15
N ALA A 242 -11.83 8.52 -8.88
CA ALA A 242 -11.29 8.32 -7.54
C ALA A 242 -10.30 9.41 -7.12
N GLY A 243 -9.90 10.27 -8.03
CA GLY A 243 -8.89 11.35 -7.85
C GLY A 243 -7.56 10.99 -8.48
N HIS A 244 -6.85 12.02 -8.91
CA HIS A 244 -5.55 11.90 -9.55
C HIS A 244 -4.44 11.57 -8.56
N ALA A 245 -3.38 10.95 -9.05
CA ALA A 245 -2.18 10.73 -8.29
C ALA A 245 -1.52 12.06 -7.89
N TYR A 246 -0.86 12.04 -6.74
CA TYR A 246 -0.05 13.15 -6.28
C TYR A 246 1.24 13.26 -7.09
N MET A 247 1.69 14.49 -7.37
CA MET A 247 2.99 14.74 -8.00
C MET A 247 4.07 14.80 -6.92
N PRO A 248 4.94 13.80 -6.77
CA PRO A 248 5.98 13.83 -5.76
C PRO A 248 7.03 14.89 -6.08
N THR A 249 7.56 15.54 -5.05
CA THR A 249 8.75 16.37 -5.19
C THR A 249 10.01 15.49 -5.30
N PRO A 250 11.11 15.94 -5.93
CA PRO A 250 12.29 15.11 -6.17
C PRO A 250 12.84 14.40 -4.92
N TRP A 251 12.85 15.07 -3.76
CA TRP A 251 13.36 14.48 -2.52
C TRP A 251 12.55 13.25 -2.06
N MET A 252 11.24 13.22 -2.35
CA MET A 252 10.38 12.07 -2.02
C MET A 252 10.74 10.82 -2.80
N GLN A 253 11.41 11.00 -3.93
CA GLN A 253 11.85 9.91 -4.80
C GLN A 253 13.27 9.42 -4.46
N GLY A 254 13.97 10.08 -3.55
CA GLY A 254 15.32 9.71 -3.14
C GLY A 254 15.39 8.49 -2.22
N MET A 255 16.57 8.25 -1.67
CA MET A 255 16.80 7.18 -0.70
C MET A 255 16.33 7.59 0.69
N HIS A 256 15.42 6.83 1.27
CA HIS A 256 14.89 7.03 2.60
C HIS A 256 15.36 5.93 3.55
N LEU A 257 15.68 6.33 4.77
CA LEU A 257 15.98 5.42 5.87
C LEU A 257 14.84 5.48 6.90
N CYS A 258 14.39 4.32 7.32
CA CYS A 258 13.25 4.16 8.21
C CYS A 258 13.67 3.56 9.56
N ARG A 259 12.94 3.86 10.60
CA ARG A 259 12.99 3.24 11.92
C ARG A 259 14.22 3.58 12.78
N TYR A 260 14.46 4.87 12.98
CA TYR A 260 15.49 5.35 13.88
C TYR A 260 14.90 6.09 15.06
N THR A 261 15.40 5.83 16.25
CA THR A 261 14.99 6.55 17.44
C THR A 261 15.52 7.97 17.39
N PRO A 262 14.72 9.01 17.63
CA PRO A 262 15.21 10.37 17.80
C PRO A 262 16.25 10.44 18.93
N ASP A 263 17.29 11.27 18.76
CA ASP A 263 18.38 11.37 19.71
C ASP A 263 17.96 11.73 21.11
N PHE A 264 16.93 12.51 21.20
CA PHE A 264 16.55 13.14 22.44
C PHE A 264 15.11 12.87 22.84
N CYS A 265 14.35 12.29 21.94
CA CYS A 265 12.96 12.00 22.22
C CYS A 265 12.79 10.78 23.05
N TRP A 266 13.20 10.91 24.23
CA TRP A 266 13.07 9.81 25.12
C TRP A 266 12.28 10.23 26.35
N PHE A 267 11.11 9.69 26.44
CA PHE A 267 10.33 9.81 27.64
C PHE A 267 10.44 8.53 28.46
N GLU A 268 10.34 8.74 29.75
CA GLU A 268 10.22 7.64 30.66
C GLU A 268 8.91 6.90 30.42
N LYS A 269 8.99 5.80 29.70
CA LYS A 269 7.89 4.84 29.70
C LYS A 269 8.15 3.86 30.82
N ASP A 270 7.37 3.94 31.86
CA ASP A 270 7.45 3.04 33.00
C ASP A 270 7.00 1.63 32.59
N TYR A 271 7.92 0.81 32.08
CA TYR A 271 7.71 -0.62 32.05
C TYR A 271 8.11 -1.19 33.40
N LYS A 272 7.13 -1.70 34.16
CA LYS A 272 7.41 -2.39 35.42
C LYS A 272 7.75 -3.86 35.12
N TYR A 273 8.88 -4.29 35.65
CA TYR A 273 9.26 -5.69 35.70
C TYR A 273 9.35 -6.13 37.16
N GLU A 274 8.82 -7.29 37.49
CA GLU A 274 8.80 -7.82 38.84
C GLU A 274 10.21 -8.20 39.30
N SER A 275 11.06 -8.67 38.38
CA SER A 275 12.45 -9.00 38.62
C SER A 275 13.31 -8.79 37.38
N LEU A 276 14.63 -8.84 37.50
CA LEU A 276 15.54 -8.81 36.36
C LEU A 276 15.45 -10.07 35.49
N GLU A 277 15.13 -11.20 36.08
CA GLU A 277 14.90 -12.47 35.40
C GLU A 277 13.66 -12.40 34.48
N ALA A 278 12.70 -11.57 34.81
CA ALA A 278 11.53 -11.30 33.96
C ALA A 278 11.89 -10.47 32.73
N VAL A 279 13.11 -9.95 32.66
CA VAL A 279 13.63 -9.19 31.52
C VAL A 279 14.44 -10.16 30.64
N GLU A 280 13.79 -11.15 30.10
CA GLU A 280 14.42 -12.10 29.18
C GLU A 280 15.01 -11.41 27.96
N ASN A 281 16.18 -11.87 27.53
CA ASN A 281 16.86 -11.46 26.28
C ASN A 281 17.50 -10.08 26.24
N TRP A 282 17.74 -9.45 27.37
CA TRP A 282 18.45 -8.18 27.38
C TRP A 282 19.93 -8.36 27.75
N GLN A 283 20.71 -7.68 27.04
CA GLN A 283 22.09 -8.06 26.84
C GLN A 283 23.04 -7.40 27.85
N ASP A 284 23.04 -6.10 27.98
CA ASP A 284 23.72 -5.39 29.04
C ASP A 284 22.70 -4.50 29.76
N LEU A 285 22.37 -4.88 30.98
CA LEU A 285 21.44 -4.13 31.79
C LEU A 285 22.20 -3.23 32.75
N PHE A 286 21.93 -1.94 32.70
CA PHE A 286 22.33 -1.04 33.76
C PHE A 286 21.14 -0.85 34.69
N VAL A 287 21.30 -1.31 35.92
CA VAL A 287 20.29 -1.16 36.96
C VAL A 287 20.68 0.01 37.83
N ALA A 288 19.86 1.03 37.87
CA ALA A 288 20.01 2.09 38.84
C ALA A 288 19.43 1.62 40.17
N SER A 289 20.29 1.37 41.11
CA SER A 289 19.95 1.17 42.55
C SER A 289 20.23 2.46 43.28
N GLY A 290 19.21 3.19 43.59
CA GLY A 290 19.37 4.53 44.19
C GLY A 290 19.96 5.52 43.14
N LYS A 291 21.19 5.97 43.36
CA LYS A 291 21.89 6.90 42.45
C LYS A 291 22.97 6.26 41.60
N GLU A 292 23.18 4.97 41.73
CA GLU A 292 24.20 4.26 40.97
C GLU A 292 23.57 3.34 39.91
N TYR A 293 24.20 3.32 38.74
CA TYR A 293 23.83 2.43 37.63
C TYR A 293 24.74 1.20 37.68
N VAL A 294 24.16 0.02 37.73
CA VAL A 294 24.87 -1.24 37.69
C VAL A 294 24.66 -1.88 36.34
N SER A 295 25.76 -2.22 35.64
CA SER A 295 25.70 -3.02 34.43
C SER A 295 25.47 -4.48 34.80
N VAL A 296 24.43 -5.06 34.23
CA VAL A 296 24.14 -6.50 34.41
C VAL A 296 24.23 -7.15 33.04
N THR A 297 25.22 -8.00 32.84
CA THR A 297 25.40 -8.81 31.62
C THR A 297 24.70 -10.14 31.86
N THR A 298 23.64 -10.40 31.15
CA THR A 298 22.83 -11.61 31.40
C THR A 298 23.11 -12.78 30.48
N LEU A 299 23.91 -12.63 29.42
CA LEU A 299 24.15 -13.67 28.44
C LEU A 299 25.49 -13.49 27.70
N ASP A 300 25.78 -14.33 26.71
CA ASP A 300 27.03 -14.39 25.97
C ASP A 300 27.59 -13.02 25.57
N GLU A 301 28.71 -12.62 26.15
CA GLU A 301 29.32 -11.29 25.96
C GLU A 301 29.66 -10.97 24.51
N ALA A 302 30.01 -11.96 23.72
CA ALA A 302 30.40 -11.75 22.33
C ALA A 302 29.24 -11.35 21.39
N ALA A 303 28.05 -11.79 21.71
CA ALA A 303 26.85 -11.44 20.93
C ALA A 303 26.25 -10.12 21.35
N ARG A 304 26.72 -9.49 22.43
CA ARG A 304 25.99 -8.48 23.19
C ARG A 304 26.76 -7.25 23.60
N ALA A 305 28.01 -7.16 23.24
CA ALA A 305 28.80 -5.96 23.48
C ALA A 305 28.14 -4.68 22.92
N ALA A 306 26.96 -4.83 22.38
CA ALA A 306 26.29 -3.82 21.60
C ALA A 306 25.02 -3.20 22.18
N GLU A 307 24.32 -3.84 23.13
CA GLU A 307 23.03 -3.29 23.61
C GLU A 307 23.05 -3.03 25.13
N LYS A 308 22.91 -1.77 25.52
CA LYS A 308 22.82 -1.38 26.93
C LYS A 308 21.45 -0.80 27.24
N ILE A 309 20.72 -1.46 28.12
CA ILE A 309 19.45 -0.95 28.68
C ILE A 309 19.61 -0.66 30.14
N TYR A 310 19.12 0.49 30.55
CA TYR A 310 19.18 0.94 31.92
C TYR A 310 17.87 0.68 32.63
N PHE A 311 17.92 0.12 33.84
CA PHE A 311 16.80 -0.07 34.72
C PHE A 311 17.06 0.63 36.03
N ALA A 312 16.04 1.29 36.56
CA ALA A 312 16.04 1.84 37.90
C ALA A 312 15.21 0.93 38.80
N LYS A 313 15.78 0.52 39.95
CA LYS A 313 15.05 -0.19 40.98
C LYS A 313 14.24 0.81 41.78
N LYS A 314 12.92 0.56 41.94
CA LYS A 314 12.03 1.35 42.80
C LYS A 314 12.06 0.84 44.25
N ASP A 315 11.53 1.66 45.18
CA ASP A 315 11.48 1.32 46.58
C ASP A 315 10.63 0.08 46.87
N ASP A 316 9.66 -0.23 46.00
CA ASP A 316 8.85 -1.45 46.06
C ASP A 316 9.56 -2.71 45.54
N GLY A 317 10.83 -2.56 45.13
CA GLY A 317 11.66 -3.66 44.59
C GLY A 317 11.46 -3.92 43.10
N SER A 318 10.47 -3.31 42.44
CA SER A 318 10.27 -3.41 41.00
C SER A 318 11.32 -2.64 40.22
N PHE A 319 11.47 -3.01 38.93
CA PHE A 319 12.40 -2.34 38.02
C PHE A 319 11.64 -1.55 36.96
N VAL A 320 12.13 -0.36 36.70
CA VAL A 320 11.60 0.52 35.65
C VAL A 320 12.67 0.79 34.63
N ARG A 321 12.35 0.60 33.38
CA ARG A 321 13.23 0.92 32.26
C ARG A 321 13.45 2.43 32.20
N LYS A 322 14.72 2.86 32.29
CA LYS A 322 15.11 4.26 32.20
C LYS A 322 16.14 4.49 31.09
N TYR A 323 16.00 5.60 30.45
CA TYR A 323 16.95 6.14 29.50
C TYR A 323 17.60 7.39 30.08
N VAL A 324 18.91 7.44 30.02
CA VAL A 324 19.69 8.47 30.71
C VAL A 324 20.59 9.16 29.71
N ARG A 325 20.83 10.43 29.87
CA ARG A 325 21.83 11.18 29.11
C ARG A 325 23.17 11.15 29.84
N ASN A 326 24.26 11.11 29.09
CA ASN A 326 25.60 11.34 29.63
C ASN A 326 25.84 12.84 29.85
N ASP A 327 27.00 13.17 30.39
CA ASP A 327 27.39 14.55 30.64
C ASP A 327 27.50 15.40 29.38
N ALA A 328 27.65 14.77 28.21
CA ALA A 328 27.63 15.41 26.89
C ALA A 328 26.20 15.62 26.35
N GLY A 329 25.17 15.20 27.08
CA GLY A 329 23.77 15.28 26.67
C GLY A 329 23.35 14.19 25.68
N GLU A 330 24.23 13.21 25.41
CA GLU A 330 23.93 12.09 24.53
C GLU A 330 23.11 11.04 25.24
N LEU A 331 22.15 10.45 24.53
CA LEU A 331 21.29 9.41 25.08
C LEU A 331 22.14 8.19 25.48
N MET A 332 22.20 7.89 26.74
CA MET A 332 22.83 6.71 27.29
C MET A 332 21.95 5.48 27.07
N ASN A 333 21.39 5.37 25.90
CA ASN A 333 20.50 4.27 25.58
C ASN A 333 21.22 3.20 24.79
N SER A 334 20.83 2.04 25.06
CA SER A 334 20.92 0.90 24.23
C SER A 334 20.24 1.09 22.89
N GLY A 335 21.01 1.47 21.96
CA GLY A 335 20.74 0.93 20.63
C GLY A 335 21.35 -0.45 20.49
N PRO A 336 21.07 -1.13 19.40
CA PRO A 336 21.58 -2.47 19.13
C PRO A 336 23.09 -2.64 19.21
N LYS A 337 23.90 -1.68 19.64
CA LYS A 337 25.37 -1.80 19.55
C LYS A 337 26.19 -1.16 20.66
N GLY A 338 25.61 -1.02 21.82
CA GLY A 338 26.39 -0.63 23.00
C GLY A 338 27.04 0.75 22.96
N ASN A 339 26.72 1.57 21.96
CA ASN A 339 27.02 2.99 21.98
C ASN A 339 25.92 3.71 22.71
N PRO A 340 26.21 4.57 23.65
CA PRO A 340 25.25 5.54 24.13
C PRO A 340 24.64 6.26 22.93
N GLY A 341 23.33 6.19 22.77
CA GLY A 341 22.67 6.70 21.56
C GLY A 341 22.89 5.89 20.29
N GLY A 342 23.31 4.63 20.35
CA GLY A 342 23.64 3.82 19.17
C GLY A 342 22.48 3.54 18.23
N SER A 343 21.23 3.62 18.72
CA SER A 343 20.02 3.60 17.90
C SER A 343 19.49 4.98 17.58
N SER A 344 20.13 6.04 18.00
CA SER A 344 19.68 7.39 17.79
C SER A 344 19.86 7.80 16.33
N CYS A 345 18.90 8.56 15.84
CA CYS A 345 18.89 9.06 14.48
C CYS A 345 20.19 9.80 14.15
N LYS A 346 20.64 10.67 15.04
CA LYS A 346 21.88 11.45 14.87
C LYS A 346 23.12 10.56 14.75
N THR A 347 23.28 9.58 15.63
CA THR A 347 24.45 8.69 15.62
C THR A 347 24.48 7.87 14.33
N ILE A 348 23.35 7.28 13.96
CA ILE A 348 23.22 6.46 12.77
C ILE A 348 23.45 7.30 11.51
N MET A 349 22.83 8.49 11.42
CA MET A 349 23.01 9.37 10.26
C MET A 349 24.43 9.90 10.16
N THR A 350 25.11 10.15 11.29
CA THR A 350 26.54 10.50 11.30
C THR A 350 27.38 9.38 10.69
N ASN A 351 27.08 8.12 11.01
CA ASN A 351 27.78 6.97 10.40
C ASN A 351 27.52 6.88 8.89
N TYR A 352 26.29 7.10 8.45
CA TYR A 352 25.98 7.16 7.01
C TYR A 352 26.71 8.29 6.31
N ILE A 353 26.79 9.48 6.92
CA ILE A 353 27.54 10.62 6.38
C ILE A 353 29.03 10.29 6.28
N ASN A 354 29.62 9.72 7.34
CA ASN A 354 31.02 9.34 7.38
C ASN A 354 31.38 8.26 6.36
N ALA A 355 30.43 7.39 6.02
CA ALA A 355 30.57 6.35 5.01
C ALA A 355 30.33 6.83 3.57
N ASP A 356 30.04 8.13 3.37
CA ASP A 356 29.60 8.69 2.06
C ASP A 356 28.34 7.97 1.50
N MET A 357 27.38 7.74 2.39
CA MET A 357 26.13 7.00 2.11
C MET A 357 24.88 7.77 2.58
N LYS A 358 24.98 9.10 2.65
CA LYS A 358 23.94 9.98 3.19
C LYS A 358 22.59 9.78 2.48
N PRO A 359 21.50 9.50 3.21
CA PRO A 359 20.15 9.41 2.61
C PRO A 359 19.55 10.79 2.37
N GLU A 360 18.46 10.82 1.61
CA GLU A 360 17.62 12.01 1.41
C GLU A 360 16.73 12.30 2.61
N ALA A 361 16.19 11.26 3.25
CA ALA A 361 15.32 11.39 4.40
C ALA A 361 15.57 10.31 5.45
N ALA A 362 15.30 10.65 6.72
CA ALA A 362 15.28 9.74 7.84
C ALA A 362 13.90 9.72 8.51
N SER A 363 13.31 8.54 8.63
CA SER A 363 12.06 8.32 9.36
C SER A 363 12.34 7.82 10.76
N MET A 364 11.99 8.65 11.73
CA MET A 364 12.14 8.36 13.15
C MET A 364 10.95 7.52 13.60
N GLU A 365 11.20 6.29 14.03
CA GLU A 365 10.15 5.48 14.62
C GLU A 365 9.99 5.85 16.10
N ALA A 366 8.98 6.65 16.37
CA ALA A 366 8.55 6.90 17.72
C ALA A 366 7.12 6.42 17.84
N ARG A 367 6.90 5.14 18.10
CA ARG A 367 5.60 4.59 18.49
C ARG A 367 4.96 5.40 19.64
N GLU A 368 5.76 6.16 20.28
CA GLU A 368 5.50 6.89 21.47
C GLU A 368 5.30 8.39 21.21
N TRP A 369 5.43 8.86 19.97
CA TRP A 369 5.20 10.27 19.63
C TRP A 369 3.82 10.75 19.99
N ALA A 370 2.82 9.91 19.75
CA ALA A 370 1.47 10.21 20.20
C ALA A 370 1.37 10.35 21.73
N GLN A 371 2.31 9.76 22.48
CA GLN A 371 2.44 9.90 23.93
C GLN A 371 3.32 11.11 24.34
N CYS A 372 4.18 11.61 23.44
CA CYS A 372 4.99 12.81 23.67
C CYS A 372 4.16 14.08 23.79
N PHE A 373 2.89 14.05 23.42
CA PHE A 373 1.98 15.17 23.52
C PHE A 373 1.22 15.22 24.84
N ASN A 374 1.53 14.34 25.80
CA ASN A 374 1.04 14.48 27.16
C ASN A 374 1.59 15.76 27.80
N ASP A 375 0.74 16.49 28.49
CA ASP A 375 1.08 17.78 29.10
C ASP A 375 1.87 17.61 30.41
N THR A 376 2.96 16.84 30.35
CA THR A 376 3.91 16.63 31.43
C THR A 376 5.20 17.40 31.15
N ASP A 377 5.98 17.72 32.17
CA ASP A 377 7.28 18.39 32.01
C ASP A 377 8.25 17.54 31.17
N ALA A 378 8.18 16.22 31.28
CA ALA A 378 8.95 15.29 30.44
C ALA A 378 8.58 15.40 28.96
N SER A 379 7.29 15.57 28.61
CA SER A 379 6.86 15.75 27.23
C SER A 379 7.32 17.07 26.61
N ARG A 380 7.45 18.13 27.40
CA ARG A 380 8.01 19.40 26.93
C ARG A 380 9.49 19.28 26.58
N ALA A 381 10.26 18.59 27.41
CA ALA A 381 11.66 18.30 27.12
C ALA A 381 11.81 17.46 25.85
N ASN A 382 10.98 16.44 25.68
CA ASN A 382 10.97 15.59 24.49
C ASN A 382 10.62 16.34 23.22
N LYS A 383 9.70 17.31 23.27
CA LYS A 383 9.38 18.15 22.11
C LYS A 383 10.56 19.01 21.67
N GLU A 384 11.32 19.56 22.62
CA GLU A 384 12.52 20.32 22.29
C GLU A 384 13.60 19.43 21.69
N ASP A 385 13.80 18.27 22.25
CA ASP A 385 14.74 17.28 21.73
C ASP A 385 14.38 16.85 20.30
N LEU A 386 13.09 16.67 19.99
CA LEU A 386 12.62 16.42 18.63
C LEU A 386 12.94 17.58 17.69
N ARG A 387 12.65 18.79 18.09
CA ARG A 387 12.95 19.98 17.30
C ARG A 387 14.43 20.08 16.98
N GLN A 388 15.29 19.75 17.95
CA GLN A 388 16.73 19.69 17.73
C GLN A 388 17.14 18.57 16.77
N SER A 389 16.54 17.40 16.86
CA SER A 389 16.80 16.27 15.94
C SER A 389 16.37 16.62 14.51
N ILE A 390 15.19 17.19 14.31
CA ILE A 390 14.71 17.66 13.02
C ILE A 390 15.66 18.72 12.45
N LYS A 391 16.01 19.72 13.28
CA LYS A 391 16.94 20.77 12.87
C LYS A 391 18.30 20.19 12.46
N TRP A 392 18.81 19.22 13.22
CA TRP A 392 20.08 18.59 12.91
C TRP A 392 20.05 17.85 11.56
N LEU A 393 18.97 17.12 11.27
CA LEU A 393 18.77 16.49 9.97
C LEU A 393 18.78 17.52 8.84
N HIS A 394 18.04 18.61 8.99
CA HIS A 394 17.98 19.69 8.01
C HIS A 394 19.34 20.38 7.82
N ASP A 395 20.08 20.64 8.90
CA ASP A 395 21.42 21.24 8.86
C ASP A 395 22.41 20.36 8.07
N HIS A 396 22.13 19.05 7.97
CA HIS A 396 22.94 18.09 7.18
C HIS A 396 22.31 17.75 5.82
N GLY A 397 21.28 18.48 5.41
CA GLY A 397 20.63 18.32 4.11
C GLY A 397 19.80 17.03 3.99
N MET A 398 19.20 16.58 5.08
CA MET A 398 18.27 15.43 5.12
C MET A 398 16.89 15.89 5.54
N ARG A 399 15.86 15.21 5.07
CA ARG A 399 14.48 15.41 5.48
C ARG A 399 14.14 14.58 6.72
N ALA A 400 13.24 15.10 7.54
CA ALA A 400 12.81 14.47 8.79
C ALA A 400 11.39 13.94 8.66
N MET A 401 11.20 12.66 8.94
CA MET A 401 9.91 11.98 8.96
C MET A 401 9.69 11.29 10.29
N VAL A 402 8.43 10.99 10.62
CA VAL A 402 8.09 10.17 11.80
C VAL A 402 7.12 9.07 11.42
N TYR A 403 7.07 8.04 12.27
CA TYR A 403 6.14 6.93 12.18
C TYR A 403 4.87 7.21 12.99
N ILE A 404 3.71 6.94 12.39
CA ILE A 404 2.42 6.98 13.07
C ILE A 404 1.55 5.79 12.68
N ARG A 405 0.41 5.63 13.34
CA ARG A 405 -0.62 4.63 13.02
C ARG A 405 -1.92 5.31 12.64
N VAL A 406 -2.66 4.72 11.72
CA VAL A 406 -4.01 5.19 11.41
C VAL A 406 -4.90 5.08 12.64
N GLY A 407 -5.58 6.17 12.93
CA GLY A 407 -6.64 6.22 13.94
C GLY A 407 -6.22 6.07 15.38
N GLY A 408 -5.00 5.66 15.67
CA GLY A 408 -4.56 5.42 17.05
C GLY A 408 -4.50 6.70 17.88
N ILE A 409 -5.59 6.99 18.58
CA ILE A 409 -5.58 8.02 19.63
C ILE A 409 -5.09 7.35 20.90
N TYR A 410 -3.91 7.73 21.28
CA TYR A 410 -3.40 7.37 22.59
C TYR A 410 -3.82 8.48 23.54
N ASN A 411 -4.36 8.07 24.68
CA ASN A 411 -4.87 8.96 25.73
C ASN A 411 -3.91 10.12 25.96
N THR A 412 -4.25 11.28 25.46
CA THR A 412 -3.43 12.47 25.54
C THR A 412 -4.17 13.52 26.36
N ASN A 413 -3.53 14.04 27.40
CA ASN A 413 -4.11 15.04 28.26
C ASN A 413 -4.25 16.42 27.61
N ILE A 414 -3.84 16.59 26.33
CA ILE A 414 -3.82 17.89 25.65
C ILE A 414 -5.13 18.11 24.90
N GLY A 415 -6.20 18.41 25.64
CA GLY A 415 -7.48 18.77 25.05
C GLY A 415 -8.18 17.64 24.30
N TYR A 416 -7.81 16.39 24.59
CA TYR A 416 -8.54 15.21 24.15
C TYR A 416 -9.91 15.16 24.80
N LYS A 417 -10.92 14.84 24.02
CA LYS A 417 -12.29 14.63 24.50
C LYS A 417 -12.80 13.28 24.06
N ASP A 418 -13.62 12.65 24.88
CA ASP A 418 -14.21 11.34 24.55
C ASP A 418 -15.00 11.34 23.24
N GLU A 419 -15.64 12.46 22.90
CA GLU A 419 -16.37 12.68 21.66
C GLU A 419 -15.48 12.77 20.40
N TYR A 420 -14.14 12.75 20.55
CA TYR A 420 -13.20 12.76 19.42
C TYR A 420 -12.93 11.38 18.87
N ARG A 421 -13.30 10.34 19.58
CA ARG A 421 -13.19 8.96 19.12
C ARG A 421 -14.49 8.40 18.60
N VAL A 422 -14.37 7.41 17.77
CA VAL A 422 -15.52 6.64 17.28
C VAL A 422 -16.02 5.73 18.39
N HIS A 423 -17.29 5.82 18.70
CA HIS A 423 -17.96 4.84 19.56
C HIS A 423 -18.57 3.74 18.70
N ALA A 424 -18.75 2.55 19.26
CA ALA A 424 -19.36 1.43 18.57
C ALA A 424 -20.16 0.54 19.52
N ASP A 425 -21.22 -0.05 19.01
CA ASP A 425 -21.84 -1.23 19.62
C ASP A 425 -21.22 -2.46 19.02
N VAL A 426 -20.76 -3.37 19.85
CA VAL A 426 -20.06 -4.59 19.41
C VAL A 426 -20.88 -5.78 19.80
N GLU A 427 -21.31 -6.56 18.80
CA GLU A 427 -21.92 -7.88 19.01
C GLU A 427 -20.83 -8.92 19.21
N VAL A 428 -20.93 -9.67 20.30
CA VAL A 428 -19.98 -10.74 20.65
C VAL A 428 -20.72 -12.06 20.70
N THR A 429 -20.27 -13.04 19.93
CA THR A 429 -20.76 -14.42 20.05
C THR A 429 -19.98 -15.12 21.16
N ASN A 430 -20.67 -15.53 22.20
CA ASN A 430 -20.12 -16.25 23.34
C ASN A 430 -19.81 -17.71 22.98
N GLU A 431 -19.06 -18.41 23.84
CA GLU A 431 -18.72 -19.82 23.63
C GLU A 431 -19.95 -20.73 23.54
N ASP A 432 -21.06 -20.38 24.20
CA ASP A 432 -22.33 -21.08 24.15
C ASP A 432 -23.19 -20.76 22.91
N GLY A 433 -22.68 -19.93 22.01
CA GLY A 433 -23.37 -19.48 20.77
C GLY A 433 -24.39 -18.37 20.99
N THR A 434 -24.54 -17.84 22.22
CA THR A 434 -25.38 -16.65 22.46
C THR A 434 -24.67 -15.40 21.98
N VAL A 435 -25.45 -14.40 21.54
CA VAL A 435 -24.91 -13.09 21.13
C VAL A 435 -25.22 -12.07 22.23
N THR A 436 -24.18 -11.39 22.71
CA THR A 436 -24.30 -10.25 23.60
C THR A 436 -23.89 -8.98 22.88
N VAL A 437 -24.56 -7.88 23.17
CA VAL A 437 -24.21 -6.55 22.65
C VAL A 437 -23.49 -5.77 23.74
N ARG A 438 -22.29 -5.32 23.45
CA ARG A 438 -21.60 -4.33 24.28
C ARG A 438 -21.89 -2.96 23.66
N GLU A 439 -22.72 -2.20 24.33
CA GLU A 439 -23.13 -0.88 23.87
C GLU A 439 -22.11 0.20 24.22
N ASN A 440 -21.94 1.17 23.32
CA ASN A 440 -21.07 2.32 23.53
C ASN A 440 -19.65 1.97 24.01
N THR A 441 -19.07 0.90 23.44
CA THR A 441 -17.70 0.55 23.78
C THR A 441 -16.76 1.71 23.49
N THR A 442 -15.91 2.01 24.46
CA THR A 442 -14.88 3.05 24.42
C THR A 442 -13.55 2.51 23.90
N GLY A 443 -13.46 1.40 23.36
CA GLY A 443 -12.32 0.81 22.69
C GLY A 443 -12.83 -0.16 21.63
N ILE A 444 -12.57 0.16 20.39
CA ILE A 444 -12.89 -0.72 19.29
C ILE A 444 -11.79 -1.78 19.26
N PRO A 445 -12.15 -3.07 19.17
CA PRO A 445 -11.15 -4.13 19.11
C PRO A 445 -10.16 -3.88 17.97
N TRP A 446 -8.89 -3.92 18.31
CA TRP A 446 -7.82 -3.85 17.33
C TRP A 446 -7.41 -5.27 16.94
N ILE A 447 -7.47 -5.58 15.66
CA ILE A 447 -7.25 -6.92 15.16
C ILE A 447 -6.07 -6.92 14.21
N LEU A 448 -5.09 -7.72 14.58
CA LEU A 448 -4.01 -8.11 13.70
C LEU A 448 -4.41 -9.47 13.11
N GLY A 449 -4.80 -9.51 11.85
CA GLY A 449 -4.90 -10.74 11.10
C GLY A 449 -3.51 -11.35 10.93
N THR A 450 -3.42 -12.67 10.93
CA THR A 450 -2.22 -13.37 10.47
C THR A 450 -2.48 -13.94 9.09
N GLY A 451 -1.48 -13.89 8.21
CA GLY A 451 -1.63 -14.21 6.81
C GLY A 451 -2.25 -15.57 6.46
N ASP A 452 -2.15 -16.56 7.36
CA ASP A 452 -2.79 -17.86 7.16
C ASP A 452 -4.19 -17.94 7.80
N ASN A 453 -4.51 -17.03 8.69
CA ASN A 453 -5.82 -16.91 9.31
C ASN A 453 -6.12 -15.44 9.66
N PRO A 454 -6.75 -14.70 8.74
CA PRO A 454 -7.10 -13.31 8.95
C PRO A 454 -8.07 -13.08 10.09
N ASP A 455 -8.64 -14.15 10.64
CA ASP A 455 -9.58 -14.12 11.76
C ASP A 455 -8.91 -14.32 13.12
N VAL A 456 -7.59 -14.51 13.15
CA VAL A 456 -6.82 -14.71 14.40
C VAL A 456 -6.24 -13.39 14.90
N VAL A 457 -6.65 -13.01 16.09
CA VAL A 457 -6.01 -11.93 16.85
C VAL A 457 -4.62 -12.39 17.31
N ARG A 458 -3.56 -11.68 16.93
CA ARG A 458 -2.22 -11.97 17.46
C ARG A 458 -2.12 -11.54 18.92
N GLY A 459 -1.77 -12.47 19.75
CA GLY A 459 -1.40 -12.30 21.16
C GLY A 459 -2.56 -12.41 22.13
N SER A 460 -2.33 -13.09 23.20
CA SER A 460 -3.13 -13.39 24.40
C SER A 460 -4.66 -13.26 24.31
N ALA A 461 -5.38 -13.96 25.12
CA ALA A 461 -6.84 -13.99 25.23
C ALA A 461 -7.51 -12.60 25.41
N ASP A 462 -6.75 -11.54 25.54
CA ASP A 462 -7.23 -10.17 25.69
C ASP A 462 -7.30 -9.49 24.31
N ILE A 463 -8.50 -9.19 23.87
CA ILE A 463 -8.77 -8.36 22.70
C ILE A 463 -8.20 -6.97 23.00
N LYS A 464 -7.12 -6.58 22.32
CA LYS A 464 -6.59 -5.22 22.41
C LYS A 464 -7.60 -4.27 21.82
N THR A 465 -7.86 -3.20 22.52
CA THR A 465 -8.74 -2.13 22.06
C THR A 465 -7.91 -0.93 21.60
N CYS A 466 -8.37 -0.25 20.58
CA CYS A 466 -7.77 0.97 20.03
C CYS A 466 -8.87 2.03 19.90
N ASP A 467 -8.53 3.26 20.21
CA ASP A 467 -9.41 4.40 19.96
C ASP A 467 -9.13 4.92 18.54
N TYR A 468 -10.16 4.95 17.70
CA TYR A 468 -10.10 5.55 16.38
C TYR A 468 -10.65 6.97 16.41
N LEU A 469 -9.95 7.89 15.75
CA LEU A 469 -10.41 9.26 15.60
C LEU A 469 -11.71 9.28 14.77
N ASP A 470 -12.76 9.95 15.26
CA ASP A 470 -13.92 10.25 14.45
C ASP A 470 -13.58 11.35 13.43
N ILE A 471 -13.12 10.92 12.25
CA ILE A 471 -12.75 11.82 11.16
C ILE A 471 -13.93 12.58 10.56
N THR A 472 -15.15 12.22 10.91
CA THR A 472 -16.36 12.95 10.52
C THR A 472 -16.70 14.09 11.49
N ASN A 473 -15.99 14.16 12.61
CA ASN A 473 -16.08 15.22 13.59
C ASN A 473 -15.03 16.30 13.30
N GLU A 474 -15.47 17.47 12.81
CA GLU A 474 -14.56 18.58 12.47
C GLU A 474 -13.73 19.04 13.67
N GLU A 475 -14.30 19.08 14.87
CA GLU A 475 -13.57 19.47 16.09
C GLU A 475 -12.46 18.45 16.42
N ALA A 476 -12.72 17.15 16.21
CA ALA A 476 -11.73 16.10 16.40
C ALA A 476 -10.59 16.19 15.36
N THR A 477 -10.91 16.43 14.11
CA THR A 477 -9.90 16.59 13.03
C THR A 477 -9.10 17.88 13.20
N ASP A 478 -9.72 18.98 13.60
CA ASP A 478 -9.02 20.23 13.90
C ASP A 478 -8.09 20.09 15.11
N TRP A 479 -8.51 19.34 16.12
CA TRP A 479 -7.63 19.01 17.24
C TRP A 479 -6.44 18.15 16.78
N TYR A 480 -6.69 17.02 16.13
CA TYR A 480 -5.63 16.05 15.81
C TYR A 480 -4.75 16.52 14.64
N PHE A 481 -5.35 16.86 13.51
CA PHE A 481 -4.60 17.29 12.33
C PHE A 481 -4.11 18.73 12.43
N GLY A 482 -4.94 19.62 12.99
CA GLY A 482 -4.62 21.05 13.08
C GLY A 482 -3.71 21.39 14.24
N LYS A 483 -4.08 21.04 15.47
CA LYS A 483 -3.32 21.41 16.66
C LYS A 483 -2.11 20.52 16.87
N ILE A 484 -2.30 19.17 16.88
CA ILE A 484 -1.21 18.25 17.19
C ILE A 484 -0.18 18.24 16.04
N TRP A 485 -0.64 17.94 14.84
CA TRP A 485 0.26 17.88 13.66
C TRP A 485 0.70 19.26 13.18
N GLY A 486 -0.11 20.29 13.46
CA GLY A 486 0.31 21.67 13.26
C GLY A 486 1.60 22.00 14.00
N GLU A 487 1.74 21.55 15.25
CA GLU A 487 2.96 21.71 16.04
C GLU A 487 4.15 20.97 15.40
N MET A 488 3.93 19.78 14.82
CA MET A 488 4.97 19.06 14.10
C MET A 488 5.48 19.80 12.86
N ILE A 489 4.56 20.43 12.11
CA ILE A 489 4.92 21.29 10.97
C ILE A 489 5.70 22.52 11.45
N GLU A 490 5.36 23.08 12.65
CA GLU A 490 6.14 24.15 13.28
C GLU A 490 7.57 23.74 13.60
N MET A 491 7.78 22.46 13.96
CA MET A 491 9.10 21.90 14.23
C MET A 491 9.91 21.63 12.95
N GLY A 492 9.27 21.67 11.78
CA GLY A 492 9.94 21.41 10.49
C GLY A 492 9.75 19.99 9.94
N MET A 493 8.76 19.23 10.43
CA MET A 493 8.50 17.88 9.94
C MET A 493 8.18 17.87 8.45
N ASP A 494 8.82 16.98 7.69
CA ASP A 494 8.68 16.86 6.24
C ASP A 494 7.73 15.75 5.80
N GLY A 495 7.49 14.77 6.67
CA GLY A 495 6.63 13.66 6.31
C GLY A 495 6.36 12.67 7.43
N VAL A 496 5.54 11.67 7.12
CA VAL A 496 5.16 10.58 8.04
C VAL A 496 5.17 9.24 7.32
N LYS A 497 5.50 8.19 8.05
CA LYS A 497 5.19 6.80 7.68
C LYS A 497 3.96 6.37 8.47
N ILE A 498 2.86 6.02 7.78
CA ILE A 498 1.57 5.66 8.38
C ILE A 498 1.35 4.16 8.27
N ASP A 499 1.27 3.50 9.40
CA ASP A 499 1.12 2.05 9.52
C ASP A 499 -0.27 1.64 10.00
N PHE A 500 -0.59 0.34 9.92
CA PHE A 500 -1.83 -0.27 10.40
C PHE A 500 -3.11 0.32 9.79
N CYS A 501 -3.09 0.58 8.50
CA CYS A 501 -4.25 1.12 7.79
C CYS A 501 -5.37 0.08 7.58
N GLU A 502 -5.05 -1.20 7.71
CA GLU A 502 -5.93 -2.35 7.44
C GLU A 502 -6.66 -2.90 8.67
N VAL A 503 -6.52 -2.25 9.82
CA VAL A 503 -6.94 -2.83 11.12
C VAL A 503 -8.32 -2.40 11.62
N MET A 504 -9.06 -1.58 10.88
CA MET A 504 -10.42 -1.23 11.31
C MET A 504 -11.36 -2.43 11.17
N PRO A 505 -12.06 -2.86 12.25
CA PRO A 505 -12.85 -4.08 12.23
C PRO A 505 -14.04 -4.06 11.28
N GLU A 506 -14.22 -5.13 10.49
CA GLU A 506 -15.44 -5.36 9.69
C GLU A 506 -16.60 -5.94 10.50
N GLY A 507 -16.30 -6.57 11.61
CA GLY A 507 -17.28 -7.10 12.53
C GLY A 507 -17.70 -8.55 12.36
N GLU A 508 -17.52 -9.20 11.21
CA GLU A 508 -18.13 -10.52 10.99
C GLU A 508 -17.18 -11.73 11.02
N LYS A 509 -15.87 -11.52 11.07
CA LYS A 509 -14.89 -12.63 10.99
C LYS A 509 -13.90 -12.65 12.14
N GLN A 510 -14.23 -12.00 13.23
CA GLN A 510 -13.32 -11.80 14.34
C GLN A 510 -13.65 -12.80 15.45
N ILE A 511 -12.63 -13.35 16.09
CA ILE A 511 -12.85 -14.27 17.21
C ILE A 511 -13.71 -13.57 18.26
N GLY A 512 -14.92 -14.10 18.48
CA GLY A 512 -15.88 -13.59 19.44
C GLY A 512 -16.60 -12.30 19.04
N ILE A 513 -16.33 -11.68 17.91
CA ILE A 513 -17.06 -10.48 17.44
C ILE A 513 -17.83 -10.83 16.18
N THR A 514 -19.15 -10.68 16.26
CA THR A 514 -20.04 -11.01 15.14
C THR A 514 -20.29 -9.79 14.26
N LYS A 515 -20.36 -8.58 14.85
CA LYS A 515 -20.63 -7.35 14.13
C LYS A 515 -20.20 -6.13 14.94
N THR A 516 -19.75 -5.09 14.25
CA THR A 516 -19.44 -3.77 14.82
C THR A 516 -20.32 -2.72 14.18
N HIS A 517 -21.02 -1.95 14.99
CA HIS A 517 -21.89 -0.85 14.56
C HIS A 517 -21.27 0.46 15.03
N TYR A 518 -20.59 1.13 14.09
CA TYR A 518 -19.91 2.39 14.36
C TYR A 518 -20.90 3.55 14.51
N LYS A 519 -20.63 4.44 15.44
CA LYS A 519 -21.42 5.64 15.75
C LYS A 519 -20.63 6.88 15.34
N TRP A 520 -20.66 7.19 14.08
CA TRP A 520 -20.03 8.37 13.50
C TRP A 520 -20.86 9.63 13.82
N LYS A 521 -20.20 10.75 14.04
CA LYS A 521 -20.90 12.05 14.16
C LYS A 521 -21.66 12.42 12.88
N ARG A 522 -21.10 12.05 11.73
CA ARG A 522 -21.72 12.20 10.41
C ARG A 522 -21.74 10.86 9.69
N PRO A 523 -22.77 10.04 9.97
CA PRO A 523 -22.84 8.67 9.46
C PRO A 523 -23.06 8.58 7.94
N GLU A 524 -23.45 9.68 7.28
CA GLU A 524 -23.68 9.72 5.83
C GLU A 524 -22.43 9.44 5.00
N PHE A 525 -21.22 9.46 5.59
CA PHE A 525 -19.97 9.16 4.89
C PHE A 525 -19.60 7.68 4.88
N PHE A 526 -20.31 6.87 5.65
CA PHE A 526 -20.06 5.44 5.71
C PHE A 526 -21.36 4.66 5.55
N THR A 527 -21.37 3.70 4.64
CA THR A 527 -22.39 2.65 4.64
C THR A 527 -21.91 1.49 5.52
N PRO A 528 -22.78 0.82 6.28
CA PRO A 528 -22.36 -0.31 7.11
C PRO A 528 -21.60 -1.36 6.30
N GLY A 529 -20.41 -1.72 6.79
CA GLY A 529 -19.51 -2.68 6.14
C GLY A 529 -18.50 -2.06 5.15
N THR A 530 -18.50 -0.74 4.98
CA THR A 530 -17.51 -0.04 4.13
C THR A 530 -16.37 0.55 4.95
N GLU A 531 -16.54 0.69 6.25
CA GLU A 531 -15.63 1.39 7.15
C GLU A 531 -14.21 0.84 7.10
N HIS A 532 -14.09 -0.47 7.01
CA HIS A 532 -12.80 -1.16 6.95
C HIS A 532 -11.88 -0.65 5.84
N HIS A 533 -12.40 -0.49 4.63
CA HIS A 533 -11.63 0.00 3.49
C HIS A 533 -11.68 1.52 3.32
N ALA A 534 -12.79 2.16 3.72
CA ALA A 534 -12.98 3.60 3.50
C ALA A 534 -12.27 4.46 4.56
N TYR A 535 -12.33 4.07 5.83
CA TYR A 535 -11.78 4.88 6.92
C TYR A 535 -10.30 5.24 6.74
N PRO A 536 -9.37 4.28 6.47
CA PRO A 536 -7.96 4.64 6.29
C PRO A 536 -7.74 5.60 5.13
N VAL A 537 -8.46 5.42 4.02
CA VAL A 537 -8.36 6.32 2.86
C VAL A 537 -8.83 7.73 3.21
N TYR A 538 -9.95 7.84 3.92
CA TYR A 538 -10.52 9.13 4.34
C TYR A 538 -9.61 9.82 5.36
N PHE A 539 -9.13 9.09 6.36
CA PHE A 539 -8.19 9.59 7.35
C PHE A 539 -6.93 10.15 6.69
N ILE A 540 -6.28 9.36 5.83
CA ILE A 540 -5.02 9.73 5.19
C ILE A 540 -5.22 10.91 4.23
N SER A 541 -6.30 10.91 3.45
CA SER A 541 -6.59 11.99 2.51
C SER A 541 -6.86 13.32 3.23
N ALA A 542 -7.65 13.29 4.30
CA ALA A 542 -7.92 14.48 5.11
C ALA A 542 -6.66 14.98 5.84
N PHE A 543 -5.91 14.06 6.42
CA PHE A 543 -4.63 14.35 7.06
C PHE A 543 -3.65 14.99 6.08
N TYR A 544 -3.41 14.36 4.93
CA TYR A 544 -2.49 14.86 3.92
C TYR A 544 -2.88 16.27 3.43
N LYS A 545 -4.17 16.46 3.12
CA LYS A 545 -4.69 17.78 2.72
C LYS A 545 -4.38 18.84 3.77
N LYS A 546 -4.61 18.53 5.05
CA LYS A 546 -4.33 19.46 6.15
C LYS A 546 -2.84 19.75 6.28
N MET A 547 -1.96 18.75 6.13
CA MET A 547 -0.51 18.96 6.19
C MET A 547 -0.01 19.90 5.07
N ILE A 548 -0.50 19.70 3.85
CA ILE A 548 -0.18 20.58 2.71
C ILE A 548 -0.69 22.01 2.96
N GLU A 549 -1.90 22.17 3.49
CA GLU A 549 -2.45 23.48 3.86
C GLU A 549 -1.57 24.19 4.91
N LEU A 550 -1.16 23.48 5.97
CA LEU A 550 -0.32 24.02 7.03
C LEU A 550 1.08 24.42 6.51
N LYS A 551 1.70 23.61 5.67
CA LYS A 551 2.96 23.95 5.01
C LYS A 551 2.81 25.17 4.09
N ALA A 552 1.73 25.24 3.31
CA ALA A 552 1.46 26.37 2.42
C ALA A 552 1.25 27.69 3.20
N GLN A 553 0.59 27.67 4.36
CA GLN A 553 0.44 28.82 5.24
C GLN A 553 1.80 29.39 5.71
N LYS A 554 2.82 28.54 5.78
CA LYS A 554 4.21 28.94 6.09
C LYS A 554 5.05 29.32 4.87
N GLY A 555 4.46 29.29 3.68
CA GLY A 555 5.18 29.52 2.43
C GLY A 555 6.07 28.37 1.97
N LEU A 556 5.97 27.20 2.59
CA LEU A 556 6.72 26.00 2.22
C LEU A 556 6.01 25.28 1.06
N LYS A 557 6.77 24.99 -0.01
CA LYS A 557 6.26 24.36 -1.25
C LYS A 557 6.97 23.04 -1.57
N ASP A 558 7.73 22.51 -0.65
CA ASP A 558 8.55 21.31 -0.81
C ASP A 558 7.77 20.00 -0.59
N GLY A 559 6.46 20.11 -0.48
CA GLY A 559 5.55 18.97 -0.27
C GLY A 559 5.57 18.44 1.17
N PHE A 560 4.83 17.37 1.39
CA PHE A 560 4.81 16.61 2.63
C PHE A 560 4.69 15.13 2.28
N MET A 561 5.64 14.33 2.72
CA MET A 561 5.63 12.91 2.43
C MET A 561 4.62 12.19 3.33
N VAL A 562 3.75 11.40 2.74
CA VAL A 562 2.92 10.42 3.45
C VAL A 562 3.23 9.06 2.84
N PHE A 563 3.79 8.17 3.62
CA PHE A 563 4.22 6.85 3.22
C PHE A 563 3.37 5.81 3.94
N VAL A 564 2.51 5.11 3.20
CA VAL A 564 1.36 4.39 3.76
C VAL A 564 1.44 2.91 3.47
N ARG A 565 1.09 2.05 4.46
CA ARG A 565 1.04 0.60 4.25
C ARG A 565 -0.22 0.15 3.53
N GLY A 566 -1.36 0.62 3.95
CA GLY A 566 -2.64 0.12 3.48
C GLY A 566 -3.51 1.17 2.82
N GLY A 567 -4.52 0.72 2.10
CA GLY A 567 -5.42 1.63 1.42
C GLY A 567 -6.51 0.94 0.59
N GLY A 568 -7.18 1.74 -0.22
CA GLY A 568 -8.29 1.32 -1.06
C GLY A 568 -8.59 2.31 -2.16
N ILE A 569 -9.84 2.37 -2.59
CA ILE A 569 -10.30 3.28 -3.65
C ILE A 569 -9.96 4.73 -3.28
N GLY A 570 -9.14 5.39 -4.09
CA GLY A 570 -8.72 6.78 -3.89
C GLY A 570 -7.34 6.94 -3.25
N SER A 571 -6.65 5.87 -2.87
CA SER A 571 -5.33 5.94 -2.23
C SER A 571 -4.23 6.54 -3.11
N GLN A 572 -4.40 6.56 -4.43
CA GLN A 572 -3.46 7.22 -5.35
C GLN A 572 -3.34 8.74 -5.12
N ARG A 573 -4.28 9.34 -4.39
CA ARG A 573 -4.23 10.74 -3.97
C ARG A 573 -3.10 11.02 -2.99
N ASN A 574 -2.57 9.98 -2.35
CA ASN A 574 -1.51 10.07 -1.35
C ASN A 574 -0.16 9.78 -2.00
N PRO A 575 0.95 10.36 -1.48
CA PRO A 575 2.22 10.28 -2.19
C PRO A 575 2.75 8.88 -2.42
N TYR A 576 2.95 8.08 -1.37
CA TYR A 576 3.64 6.80 -1.50
C TYR A 576 3.03 5.70 -0.63
N MET A 577 3.23 4.47 -1.11
CA MET A 577 2.87 3.25 -0.38
C MET A 577 4.08 2.33 -0.27
N TRP A 578 4.10 1.47 0.77
CA TRP A 578 5.03 0.36 0.84
C TRP A 578 4.28 -0.95 1.10
N SER A 579 4.89 -2.03 0.70
CA SER A 579 4.30 -3.36 0.69
C SER A 579 4.18 -4.05 2.06
N GLY A 580 4.32 -3.29 3.14
CA GLY A 580 4.20 -3.83 4.50
C GLY A 580 5.45 -4.52 5.03
N ASP A 581 5.26 -5.38 6.01
CA ASP A 581 6.34 -6.09 6.71
C ASP A 581 6.82 -7.27 5.87
N GLN A 582 8.05 -7.24 5.43
CA GLN A 582 8.63 -8.31 4.66
C GLN A 582 9.82 -8.98 5.36
N SER A 583 10.15 -10.17 4.92
CA SER A 583 11.30 -10.91 5.39
C SER A 583 12.61 -10.33 4.87
N ARG A 584 13.68 -10.48 5.67
CA ARG A 584 15.06 -10.11 5.30
C ARG A 584 15.76 -11.21 4.53
N ASP A 585 15.08 -11.87 3.63
CA ASP A 585 15.61 -12.98 2.84
C ASP A 585 15.04 -12.98 1.41
N TYR A 586 15.54 -13.88 0.60
CA TYR A 586 15.08 -14.05 -0.77
C TYR A 586 13.63 -14.56 -0.88
N VAL A 587 13.09 -15.18 0.19
CA VAL A 587 11.78 -15.87 0.16
C VAL A 587 10.62 -14.97 -0.20
N LYS A 588 10.78 -13.67 0.05
CA LYS A 588 9.75 -12.65 -0.16
C LYS A 588 10.19 -11.50 -1.07
N LEU A 589 11.35 -11.63 -1.69
CA LEU A 589 11.87 -10.55 -2.53
C LEU A 589 11.11 -10.45 -3.86
N ASP A 590 10.66 -11.55 -4.42
CA ASP A 590 9.78 -11.61 -5.60
C ASP A 590 8.38 -11.08 -5.31
N ASP A 591 7.82 -11.33 -4.13
CA ASP A 591 6.53 -10.77 -3.71
C ASP A 591 6.51 -9.21 -3.84
N GLN A 592 7.66 -8.56 -3.69
CA GLN A 592 7.77 -7.11 -3.82
C GLN A 592 7.58 -6.61 -5.26
N LEU A 593 8.02 -7.41 -6.21
CA LEU A 593 7.76 -7.14 -7.62
C LEU A 593 6.27 -7.27 -7.93
N PHE A 594 5.65 -8.35 -7.46
CA PHE A 594 4.20 -8.54 -7.60
C PHE A 594 3.41 -7.38 -6.98
N ALA A 595 3.73 -6.99 -5.73
CA ALA A 595 3.08 -5.87 -5.06
C ALA A 595 3.17 -4.58 -5.87
N THR A 596 4.38 -4.23 -6.31
CA THR A 596 4.65 -2.99 -7.05
C THR A 596 3.91 -2.95 -8.39
N VAL A 597 4.02 -4.02 -9.17
CA VAL A 597 3.43 -4.07 -10.52
C VAL A 597 1.91 -4.18 -10.47
N ASN A 598 1.34 -4.98 -9.54
CA ASN A 598 -0.11 -5.06 -9.32
C ASN A 598 -0.71 -3.72 -8.88
N CYS A 599 -0.02 -2.95 -8.02
CA CYS A 599 -0.43 -1.60 -7.66
C CYS A 599 -0.50 -0.69 -8.88
N GLY A 600 0.52 -0.69 -9.73
CA GLY A 600 0.53 0.07 -10.99
C GLY A 600 -0.63 -0.31 -11.92
N LEU A 601 -0.90 -1.61 -12.08
CA LEU A 601 -2.02 -2.15 -12.86
C LEU A 601 -3.40 -1.83 -12.27
N SER A 602 -3.44 -1.32 -11.03
CA SER A 602 -4.67 -0.94 -10.33
C SER A 602 -4.84 0.57 -10.18
N GLY A 603 -3.93 1.38 -10.75
CA GLY A 603 -3.97 2.85 -10.69
C GLY A 603 -3.27 3.46 -9.48
N LEU A 604 -2.43 2.70 -8.76
CA LEU A 604 -1.53 3.19 -7.72
C LEU A 604 -0.11 3.30 -8.29
N PRO A 605 0.36 4.50 -8.63
CA PRO A 605 1.59 4.65 -9.41
C PRO A 605 2.87 4.57 -8.56
N TYR A 606 2.79 4.75 -7.24
CA TYR A 606 3.97 4.90 -6.40
C TYR A 606 3.97 3.85 -5.29
N MET A 607 4.80 2.83 -5.49
CA MET A 607 5.01 1.75 -4.55
C MET A 607 6.50 1.58 -4.30
N SER A 608 6.86 1.28 -3.07
CA SER A 608 8.19 0.88 -2.65
C SER A 608 8.10 -0.24 -1.63
N PHE A 609 9.22 -0.68 -1.09
CA PHE A 609 9.25 -1.66 -0.02
C PHE A 609 10.41 -1.41 0.93
N ASP A 610 10.32 -1.96 2.12
CA ASP A 610 11.38 -1.88 3.12
C ASP A 610 12.55 -2.78 2.69
N MET A 611 13.46 -2.26 1.87
CA MET A 611 14.65 -2.95 1.41
C MET A 611 15.46 -3.46 2.60
N SER A 612 16.00 -4.62 2.53
CA SER A 612 16.58 -5.42 3.63
C SER A 612 15.53 -6.04 4.56
N GLY A 613 14.23 -5.78 4.36
CA GLY A 613 13.15 -6.34 5.15
C GLY A 613 13.00 -5.76 6.55
N TYR A 614 11.84 -5.97 7.13
CA TYR A 614 11.47 -5.56 8.49
C TYR A 614 11.95 -6.57 9.54
N ALA A 615 11.75 -7.87 9.28
CA ALA A 615 12.01 -8.91 10.27
C ALA A 615 12.54 -10.20 9.64
N TYR A 616 13.14 -11.05 10.46
CA TYR A 616 13.52 -12.40 10.07
C TYR A 616 12.36 -13.35 10.35
N TYR A 617 11.76 -13.91 9.30
CA TYR A 617 10.72 -14.93 9.44
C TYR A 617 11.27 -16.35 9.47
N ARG A 618 12.52 -16.54 9.06
CA ARG A 618 13.25 -17.78 9.24
C ARG A 618 14.06 -17.71 10.52
N THR A 619 13.89 -18.66 11.41
CA THR A 619 14.55 -18.74 12.71
C THR A 619 16.09 -18.93 12.61
N ASP A 620 16.58 -19.37 11.46
CA ASP A 620 18.00 -19.60 11.16
C ASP A 620 18.70 -18.37 10.54
N TYR A 621 17.94 -17.39 10.06
CA TYR A 621 18.50 -16.19 9.44
C TYR A 621 19.28 -15.28 10.40
N HIS A 622 19.01 -15.33 11.68
CA HIS A 622 19.84 -14.66 12.70
C HIS A 622 21.31 -15.16 12.71
N LYS A 623 21.56 -16.31 12.08
CA LYS A 623 22.90 -16.93 11.98
C LYS A 623 23.55 -16.71 10.63
N ILE A 624 22.88 -16.00 9.70
CA ILE A 624 23.46 -15.67 8.41
C ILE A 624 24.61 -14.72 8.62
N GLY A 625 25.75 -15.09 8.11
CA GLY A 625 26.93 -14.25 8.13
C GLY A 625 26.73 -12.95 7.35
N LYS A 626 27.51 -11.94 7.67
CA LYS A 626 27.55 -10.62 7.02
C LYS A 626 27.55 -10.69 5.49
N GLU A 627 28.22 -11.68 4.91
CA GLU A 627 28.30 -11.91 3.46
C GLU A 627 26.91 -12.17 2.84
N LYS A 628 26.19 -13.16 3.37
CA LYS A 628 24.87 -13.52 2.83
C LYS A 628 23.85 -12.40 3.01
N GLU A 629 23.86 -11.74 4.16
CA GLU A 629 23.01 -10.59 4.42
C GLU A 629 23.31 -9.44 3.44
N SER A 630 24.59 -9.20 3.16
CA SER A 630 25.02 -8.22 2.17
C SER A 630 24.55 -8.58 0.75
N ALA A 631 24.55 -9.86 0.41
CA ALA A 631 24.09 -10.33 -0.89
C ALA A 631 22.59 -10.07 -1.12
N VAL A 632 21.73 -10.42 -0.14
CA VAL A 632 20.28 -10.11 -0.19
C VAL A 632 20.04 -8.60 -0.26
N PHE A 633 20.75 -7.84 0.56
CA PHE A 633 20.66 -6.39 0.56
C PHE A 633 20.99 -5.80 -0.83
N VAL A 634 22.05 -6.27 -1.47
CA VAL A 634 22.44 -5.80 -2.81
C VAL A 634 21.38 -6.15 -3.86
N ARG A 635 20.81 -7.36 -3.84
CA ARG A 635 19.71 -7.72 -4.78
C ARG A 635 18.48 -6.84 -4.57
N GLY A 636 18.15 -6.53 -3.32
CA GLY A 636 17.09 -5.56 -3.01
C GLY A 636 17.42 -4.15 -3.53
N LEU A 637 18.67 -3.73 -3.39
CA LEU A 637 19.17 -2.43 -3.85
C LEU A 637 19.12 -2.30 -5.39
N GLU A 638 19.58 -3.34 -6.10
CA GLU A 638 19.50 -3.43 -7.57
C GLU A 638 18.07 -3.21 -8.06
N PHE A 639 17.10 -3.90 -7.44
CA PHE A 639 15.69 -3.79 -7.80
C PHE A 639 15.12 -2.40 -7.47
N THR A 640 15.28 -1.92 -6.22
CA THR A 640 14.68 -0.65 -5.79
C THR A 640 15.24 0.57 -6.51
N THR A 641 16.44 0.48 -7.07
CA THR A 641 17.04 1.55 -7.87
C THR A 641 16.14 1.98 -9.04
N PHE A 642 15.37 1.06 -9.59
CA PHE A 642 14.44 1.31 -10.70
C PHE A 642 12.98 1.48 -10.28
N LEU A 643 12.72 1.60 -8.97
CA LEU A 643 11.43 2.05 -8.46
C LEU A 643 11.43 3.57 -8.31
N THR A 644 10.25 4.14 -8.09
CA THR A 644 10.11 5.60 -7.96
C THR A 644 10.60 6.14 -6.62
N GLN A 645 11.01 5.28 -5.70
CA GLN A 645 11.54 5.64 -4.39
C GLN A 645 12.31 4.45 -3.82
N MET A 646 13.41 4.71 -3.15
CA MET A 646 14.19 3.71 -2.42
C MET A 646 13.98 3.88 -0.92
N GLN A 647 13.76 2.77 -0.22
CA GLN A 647 13.67 2.78 1.23
C GLN A 647 14.34 1.56 1.83
N THR A 648 15.03 1.75 2.97
CA THR A 648 15.51 0.67 3.80
C THR A 648 14.94 0.75 5.20
N HIS A 649 14.81 -0.39 5.85
CA HIS A 649 14.39 -0.51 7.24
C HIS A 649 15.58 -0.95 8.11
N GLY A 650 15.90 -0.18 9.16
CA GLY A 650 17.17 -0.28 9.86
C GLY A 650 17.14 -1.08 11.16
N ASP A 651 16.66 -2.34 11.16
CA ASP A 651 16.49 -3.06 12.42
C ASP A 651 17.71 -3.84 12.90
N VAL A 652 18.51 -4.39 12.01
CA VAL A 652 19.60 -5.29 12.42
C VAL A 652 20.97 -4.84 11.96
N ARG A 653 21.14 -4.56 10.67
CA ARG A 653 22.42 -4.13 10.13
C ARG A 653 22.20 -2.98 9.15
N HIS A 654 22.89 -1.88 9.40
CA HIS A 654 22.85 -0.72 8.50
C HIS A 654 23.73 -0.95 7.28
N ALA A 655 23.43 -0.24 6.19
CA ALA A 655 24.20 -0.38 4.96
C ALA A 655 25.71 -0.13 5.16
N TYR A 656 26.11 0.82 6.00
CA TYR A 656 27.51 1.08 6.33
C TYR A 656 28.20 -0.05 7.16
N GLU A 657 27.44 -1.05 7.60
CA GLU A 657 27.94 -2.20 8.34
C GLU A 657 28.02 -3.46 7.47
N MET A 658 27.48 -3.39 6.26
CA MET A 658 27.61 -4.46 5.26
C MET A 658 29.06 -4.64 4.82
N THR A 659 29.32 -5.61 3.96
CA THR A 659 30.64 -5.78 3.36
C THR A 659 31.06 -4.51 2.60
N GLU A 660 32.36 -4.30 2.41
CA GLU A 660 32.91 -3.14 1.71
C GLU A 660 32.35 -3.05 0.27
N ASP A 661 32.24 -4.19 -0.41
CA ASP A 661 31.65 -4.28 -1.75
C ASP A 661 30.18 -3.85 -1.74
N ALA A 662 29.38 -4.32 -0.77
CA ALA A 662 27.98 -3.92 -0.64
C ALA A 662 27.85 -2.42 -0.37
N GLN A 663 28.75 -1.84 0.44
CA GLN A 663 28.76 -0.39 0.67
C GLN A 663 29.10 0.38 -0.61
N GLN A 664 30.05 -0.12 -1.41
CA GLN A 664 30.39 0.52 -2.67
C GLN A 664 29.26 0.41 -3.70
N ILE A 665 28.59 -0.73 -3.74
CA ILE A 665 27.42 -0.93 -4.59
C ILE A 665 26.29 0.01 -4.14
N TYR A 666 26.08 0.17 -2.84
CA TYR A 666 25.08 1.15 -2.32
C TYR A 666 25.36 2.55 -2.85
N ARG A 667 26.60 3.04 -2.75
CA ARG A 667 26.97 4.37 -3.26
C ARG A 667 26.70 4.52 -4.77
N ASN A 668 26.99 3.47 -5.54
CA ASN A 668 26.77 3.49 -6.99
C ASN A 668 25.29 3.50 -7.34
N TYR A 669 24.49 2.63 -6.74
CA TYR A 669 23.08 2.49 -7.06
C TYR A 669 22.23 3.65 -6.52
N THR A 670 22.54 4.19 -5.35
CA THR A 670 21.85 5.41 -4.86
C THR A 670 22.17 6.61 -5.72
N ARG A 671 23.42 6.73 -6.23
CA ARG A 671 23.76 7.75 -7.22
C ARG A 671 22.99 7.58 -8.52
N LEU A 672 22.97 6.36 -9.08
CA LEU A 672 22.20 6.04 -10.28
C LEU A 672 20.72 6.40 -10.11
N HIS A 673 20.15 5.99 -8.99
CA HIS A 673 18.75 6.32 -8.68
C HIS A 673 18.52 7.84 -8.64
N THR A 674 19.45 8.59 -8.02
CA THR A 674 19.37 10.06 -7.98
C THR A 674 19.44 10.67 -9.39
N GLU A 675 20.30 10.15 -10.28
CA GLU A 675 20.39 10.58 -11.66
C GLU A 675 19.14 10.23 -12.49
N LEU A 676 18.40 9.19 -12.11
CA LEU A 676 17.13 8.80 -12.73
C LEU A 676 15.92 9.62 -12.22
N ILE A 677 16.02 10.39 -11.14
CA ILE A 677 14.90 11.17 -10.59
C ILE A 677 14.25 12.09 -11.64
N PRO A 678 14.98 12.84 -12.49
CA PRO A 678 14.34 13.66 -13.52
C PRO A 678 13.47 12.83 -14.47
N TYR A 679 13.93 11.65 -14.86
CA TYR A 679 13.18 10.70 -15.67
C TYR A 679 11.94 10.18 -14.95
N MET A 680 12.08 9.81 -13.67
CA MET A 680 10.96 9.38 -12.83
C MET A 680 9.94 10.51 -12.64
N GLN A 681 10.37 11.76 -12.49
CA GLN A 681 9.51 12.95 -12.42
C GLN A 681 8.68 13.14 -13.69
N LYS A 682 9.27 12.93 -14.86
CA LYS A 682 8.57 12.93 -16.14
C LYS A 682 7.42 11.94 -16.15
N TYR A 683 7.68 10.69 -15.75
CA TYR A 683 6.66 9.64 -15.72
C TYR A 683 5.68 9.78 -14.54
N SER A 684 6.09 10.38 -13.44
CA SER A 684 5.18 10.77 -12.36
C SER A 684 4.17 11.81 -12.83
N LYS A 685 4.58 12.77 -13.65
CA LYS A 685 3.66 13.73 -14.26
C LYS A 685 2.64 13.05 -15.17
N ILE A 686 3.07 12.06 -15.95
CA ILE A 686 2.17 11.25 -16.79
C ILE A 686 1.18 10.47 -15.91
N ALA A 687 1.64 9.91 -14.79
CA ALA A 687 0.77 9.22 -13.85
C ALA A 687 -0.28 10.15 -13.23
N CYS A 688 0.10 11.37 -12.86
CA CYS A 688 -0.84 12.40 -12.39
C CYS A 688 -1.89 12.75 -13.44
N ASP A 689 -1.50 12.85 -14.69
CA ASP A 689 -2.40 13.30 -15.76
C ASP A 689 -3.29 12.18 -16.32
N THR A 690 -2.83 10.92 -16.24
CA THR A 690 -3.44 9.82 -17.00
C THR A 690 -3.70 8.55 -16.18
N GLY A 691 -3.18 8.46 -14.97
CA GLY A 691 -3.19 7.22 -14.17
C GLY A 691 -2.16 6.17 -14.62
N MET A 692 -1.40 6.42 -15.70
CA MET A 692 -0.40 5.48 -16.22
C MET A 692 0.84 5.43 -15.31
N PRO A 693 1.17 4.30 -14.67
CA PRO A 693 2.23 4.26 -13.66
C PRO A 693 3.63 4.42 -14.26
N PRO A 694 4.60 4.98 -13.53
CA PRO A 694 6.01 4.99 -13.93
C PRO A 694 6.61 3.59 -14.01
N VAL A 695 6.40 2.77 -12.97
CA VAL A 695 6.76 1.34 -12.92
C VAL A 695 5.56 0.53 -13.40
N ARG A 696 5.72 -0.23 -14.47
CA ARG A 696 4.58 -0.84 -15.14
C ARG A 696 4.86 -2.23 -15.70
N HIS A 697 3.84 -3.08 -15.70
CA HIS A 697 3.86 -4.34 -16.44
C HIS A 697 4.01 -4.10 -17.93
N LEU A 698 4.72 -5.00 -18.62
CA LEU A 698 4.94 -4.92 -20.05
C LEU A 698 3.64 -4.81 -20.87
N VAL A 699 2.56 -5.44 -20.40
CA VAL A 699 1.25 -5.46 -21.07
C VAL A 699 0.66 -4.05 -21.27
N LEU A 700 1.00 -3.09 -20.42
CA LEU A 700 0.49 -1.71 -20.57
C LEU A 700 1.03 -1.02 -21.83
N ASN A 701 2.24 -1.39 -22.26
CA ASN A 701 2.85 -0.86 -23.49
C ASN A 701 2.71 -1.84 -24.68
N TYR A 702 2.61 -3.14 -24.41
CA TYR A 702 2.64 -4.21 -25.42
C TYR A 702 1.41 -5.12 -25.32
N MET A 703 0.21 -4.55 -25.16
CA MET A 703 -1.06 -5.28 -24.97
C MET A 703 -1.35 -6.30 -26.06
N ASN A 704 -0.88 -6.07 -27.28
CA ASN A 704 -1.12 -6.96 -28.43
C ASN A 704 -0.07 -8.07 -28.58
N ASP A 705 0.93 -8.11 -27.71
CA ASP A 705 1.94 -9.18 -27.69
C ASP A 705 1.58 -10.21 -26.62
N ALA A 706 1.06 -11.35 -27.03
CA ALA A 706 0.64 -12.40 -26.10
C ALA A 706 1.81 -12.99 -25.27
N ASN A 707 3.06 -12.83 -25.72
CA ASN A 707 4.22 -13.32 -24.96
C ASN A 707 4.40 -12.57 -23.65
N VAL A 708 3.93 -11.31 -23.53
CA VAL A 708 4.06 -10.55 -22.29
C VAL A 708 2.99 -10.87 -21.24
N TYR A 709 1.94 -11.62 -21.59
CA TYR A 709 0.77 -11.79 -20.71
C TYR A 709 1.07 -12.49 -19.37
N ASN A 710 2.05 -13.37 -19.35
CA ASN A 710 2.42 -14.15 -18.18
C ASN A 710 3.86 -13.86 -17.71
N ILE A 711 4.44 -12.74 -18.10
CA ILE A 711 5.72 -12.29 -17.57
C ILE A 711 5.48 -11.67 -16.18
N GLU A 712 6.13 -12.20 -15.17
CA GLU A 712 5.91 -11.84 -13.78
C GLU A 712 7.16 -11.30 -13.09
N ASP A 713 8.30 -11.33 -13.76
CA ASP A 713 9.63 -11.05 -13.23
C ASP A 713 10.39 -9.96 -14.02
N GLU A 714 9.65 -9.20 -14.83
CA GLU A 714 10.14 -8.06 -15.61
C GLU A 714 9.17 -6.89 -15.50
N PHE A 715 9.69 -5.68 -15.57
CA PHE A 715 8.87 -4.48 -15.61
C PHE A 715 9.52 -3.38 -16.44
N LEU A 716 8.73 -2.39 -16.82
CA LEU A 716 9.21 -1.17 -17.44
C LEU A 716 9.28 -0.04 -16.42
N LEU A 717 10.36 0.73 -16.44
CA LEU A 717 10.39 2.08 -15.88
C LEU A 717 10.22 3.07 -17.03
N GLY A 718 9.06 3.72 -17.07
CA GLY A 718 8.65 4.52 -18.22
C GLY A 718 8.48 3.68 -19.49
N GLU A 719 8.94 4.21 -20.61
CA GLU A 719 8.97 3.54 -21.91
C GLU A 719 10.40 3.17 -22.33
N GLY A 720 11.38 3.75 -21.63
CA GLY A 720 12.78 3.67 -22.01
C GLY A 720 13.56 2.50 -21.40
N LEU A 721 13.16 1.98 -20.27
CA LEU A 721 13.93 0.94 -19.56
C LEU A 721 13.08 -0.30 -19.30
N LEU A 722 13.58 -1.47 -19.70
CA LEU A 722 13.10 -2.77 -19.24
C LEU A 722 14.06 -3.29 -18.18
N VAL A 723 13.53 -3.66 -17.03
CA VAL A 723 14.28 -4.10 -15.84
C VAL A 723 13.88 -5.52 -15.51
N ALA A 724 14.87 -6.41 -15.39
CA ALA A 724 14.66 -7.82 -15.14
C ALA A 724 15.50 -8.29 -13.94
N PRO A 725 15.08 -7.99 -12.69
CA PRO A 725 15.87 -8.26 -11.51
C PRO A 725 16.05 -9.77 -11.27
N ILE A 726 17.16 -10.14 -10.63
CA ILE A 726 17.36 -11.50 -10.12
C ILE A 726 16.98 -11.52 -8.65
N LEU A 727 15.88 -12.17 -8.33
CA LEU A 727 15.25 -12.16 -7.00
C LEU A 727 15.35 -13.49 -6.26
N THR A 728 16.12 -14.45 -6.80
CA THR A 728 16.29 -15.80 -6.25
C THR A 728 17.71 -15.99 -5.72
N GLU A 729 17.83 -16.67 -4.57
CA GLU A 729 19.11 -16.98 -3.94
C GLU A 729 19.99 -17.84 -4.87
N GLU A 730 21.29 -17.60 -4.87
CA GLU A 730 22.30 -18.38 -5.66
C GLU A 730 22.02 -18.42 -7.17
N THR A 731 21.35 -17.39 -7.70
CA THR A 731 21.03 -17.26 -9.13
C THR A 731 21.79 -16.08 -9.72
N PHE A 732 22.45 -16.30 -10.87
CA PHE A 732 23.30 -15.30 -11.52
C PHE A 732 22.99 -15.14 -13.02
N GLU A 733 21.96 -15.81 -13.49
CA GLU A 733 21.52 -15.75 -14.88
C GLU A 733 20.02 -15.95 -14.95
N ARG A 734 19.39 -15.43 -15.99
CA ARG A 734 17.96 -15.60 -16.27
C ARG A 734 17.63 -15.36 -17.74
N ASP A 735 16.52 -15.84 -18.16
CA ASP A 735 15.92 -15.48 -19.44
C ASP A 735 15.12 -14.17 -19.28
N VAL A 736 15.15 -13.31 -20.30
CA VAL A 736 14.45 -12.02 -20.36
C VAL A 736 13.75 -11.90 -21.70
N TYR A 737 12.47 -11.59 -21.70
CA TYR A 737 11.73 -11.34 -22.92
C TYR A 737 11.84 -9.86 -23.32
N LEU A 738 12.43 -9.58 -24.48
CA LEU A 738 12.48 -8.24 -25.05
C LEU A 738 11.32 -8.09 -26.05
N PRO A 739 10.32 -7.24 -25.79
CA PRO A 739 9.28 -6.94 -26.78
C PRO A 739 9.85 -6.39 -28.08
N ALA A 740 9.05 -6.40 -29.14
CA ALA A 740 9.50 -5.94 -30.47
C ALA A 740 10.08 -4.51 -30.41
N GLY A 741 11.21 -4.30 -31.05
CA GLY A 741 11.98 -3.04 -31.08
C GLY A 741 13.47 -3.31 -31.02
N GLU A 742 14.26 -2.27 -30.91
CA GLU A 742 15.72 -2.33 -30.73
C GLU A 742 16.06 -1.99 -29.26
N TRP A 743 16.85 -2.84 -28.64
CA TRP A 743 17.24 -2.76 -27.24
C TRP A 743 18.76 -2.72 -27.09
N ILE A 744 19.25 -1.94 -26.15
CA ILE A 744 20.65 -1.95 -25.73
C ILE A 744 20.76 -2.62 -24.37
N ASP A 745 21.47 -3.71 -24.29
CA ASP A 745 21.85 -4.32 -23.00
C ASP A 745 22.82 -3.38 -22.29
N LEU A 746 22.41 -2.83 -21.17
CA LEU A 746 23.20 -1.84 -20.43
C LEU A 746 24.38 -2.45 -19.67
N LEU A 747 24.41 -3.76 -19.46
CA LEU A 747 25.57 -4.45 -18.85
C LEU A 747 26.68 -4.71 -19.87
N THR A 748 26.34 -5.04 -21.11
CA THR A 748 27.29 -5.44 -22.15
C THR A 748 27.53 -4.36 -23.20
N GLY A 749 26.60 -3.42 -23.36
CA GLY A 749 26.56 -2.44 -24.44
C GLY A 749 26.12 -3.00 -25.79
N GLU A 750 25.68 -4.27 -25.85
CA GLU A 750 25.25 -4.92 -27.07
C GLU A 750 23.86 -4.41 -27.50
N THR A 751 23.69 -4.17 -28.81
CA THR A 751 22.40 -3.85 -29.39
C THR A 751 21.71 -5.15 -29.83
N LEU A 752 20.49 -5.33 -29.35
CA LEU A 752 19.69 -6.54 -29.54
C LEU A 752 18.39 -6.19 -30.28
N GLU A 753 17.98 -7.08 -31.19
CA GLU A 753 16.63 -7.03 -31.74
C GLU A 753 15.65 -7.71 -30.79
N GLY A 754 14.51 -7.05 -30.49
CA GLY A 754 13.45 -7.59 -29.66
C GLY A 754 12.50 -8.55 -30.37
N GLY A 755 11.36 -8.86 -29.76
CA GLY A 755 10.41 -9.89 -30.20
C GLY A 755 10.87 -11.28 -29.80
N LYS A 756 11.81 -11.43 -28.90
CA LYS A 756 12.40 -12.71 -28.48
C LYS A 756 12.94 -12.70 -27.06
N THR A 757 13.12 -13.89 -26.52
CA THR A 757 13.81 -14.09 -25.23
C THR A 757 15.32 -14.09 -25.47
N VAL A 758 16.05 -13.40 -24.58
CA VAL A 758 17.51 -13.37 -24.51
C VAL A 758 17.96 -13.93 -23.17
N HIS A 759 19.18 -14.48 -23.14
CA HIS A 759 19.76 -15.01 -21.91
C HIS A 759 20.70 -13.99 -21.30
N ALA A 760 20.40 -13.52 -20.08
CA ALA A 760 21.16 -12.52 -19.34
C ALA A 760 21.99 -13.17 -18.22
N LYS A 761 23.22 -12.69 -18.04
CA LYS A 761 24.08 -13.05 -16.91
C LYS A 761 24.36 -11.81 -16.07
N ALA A 762 24.10 -11.89 -14.79
CA ALA A 762 24.32 -10.78 -13.87
C ALA A 762 24.72 -11.29 -12.47
N ASN A 763 25.95 -11.02 -12.09
CA ASN A 763 26.45 -11.29 -10.75
C ASN A 763 25.80 -10.34 -9.73
N ILE A 764 26.00 -10.61 -8.44
CA ILE A 764 25.59 -9.67 -7.40
C ILE A 764 26.33 -8.35 -7.62
N GLY A 765 25.61 -7.25 -7.60
CA GLY A 765 26.08 -5.93 -7.99
C GLY A 765 25.77 -5.56 -9.44
N GLN A 766 25.13 -6.48 -10.19
CA GLN A 766 24.71 -6.30 -11.57
C GLN A 766 23.23 -6.67 -11.69
N ILE A 767 22.49 -5.91 -12.46
CA ILE A 767 21.08 -6.17 -12.77
C ILE A 767 20.86 -6.10 -14.27
N PRO A 768 20.19 -7.08 -14.92
CA PRO A 768 19.82 -6.98 -16.32
C PRO A 768 18.86 -5.81 -16.55
N VAL A 769 19.30 -4.83 -17.29
CA VAL A 769 18.52 -3.66 -17.71
C VAL A 769 18.77 -3.41 -19.20
N TYR A 770 17.68 -3.17 -19.91
CA TYR A 770 17.72 -2.93 -21.35
C TYR A 770 17.13 -1.56 -21.67
N LEU A 771 17.90 -0.75 -22.38
CA LEU A 771 17.44 0.54 -22.89
C LEU A 771 16.68 0.34 -24.21
N ASN A 772 15.44 0.79 -24.25
CA ASN A 772 14.65 0.79 -25.50
C ASN A 772 15.16 1.87 -26.44
N ASN A 773 16.04 1.48 -27.37
CA ASN A 773 16.64 2.38 -28.35
C ASN A 773 15.63 2.90 -29.40
N SER A 774 14.46 2.25 -29.49
CA SER A 774 13.36 2.69 -30.35
C SER A 774 12.46 3.73 -29.67
N SER A 775 12.62 3.97 -28.35
CA SER A 775 11.82 4.94 -27.60
C SER A 775 12.36 6.37 -27.77
N GLY A 776 11.47 7.36 -27.56
CA GLY A 776 11.86 8.76 -27.48
C GLY A 776 12.74 9.09 -26.25
N ASP A 777 12.87 8.18 -25.30
CA ASP A 777 13.61 8.36 -24.05
C ASP A 777 15.09 7.97 -24.16
N ALA A 778 15.48 7.26 -25.20
CA ALA A 778 16.83 6.72 -25.35
C ALA A 778 17.92 7.80 -25.24
N ALA A 779 17.71 8.96 -25.88
CA ALA A 779 18.65 10.08 -25.87
C ALA A 779 18.85 10.71 -24.48
N GLU A 780 17.80 10.71 -23.63
CA GLU A 780 17.81 11.20 -22.25
C GLU A 780 18.52 10.22 -21.30
N LEU A 781 18.26 8.94 -21.48
CA LEU A 781 18.73 7.87 -20.59
C LEU A 781 20.19 7.46 -20.85
N LYS A 782 20.60 7.35 -22.11
CA LYS A 782 21.92 6.84 -22.47
C LYS A 782 23.07 7.51 -21.72
N PRO A 783 23.14 8.85 -21.59
CA PRO A 783 24.21 9.51 -20.84
C PRO A 783 24.28 9.14 -19.37
N ILE A 784 23.14 8.77 -18.75
CA ILE A 784 23.09 8.34 -17.34
C ILE A 784 23.84 7.04 -17.18
N PHE A 785 23.68 6.11 -18.14
CA PHE A 785 24.27 4.78 -18.07
C PHE A 785 25.69 4.71 -18.64
N ASP A 786 26.09 5.61 -19.53
CA ASP A 786 27.44 5.63 -20.10
C ASP A 786 28.54 5.84 -19.03
N GLY A 787 28.19 6.39 -17.87
CA GLY A 787 29.13 6.61 -16.74
C GLY A 787 29.07 5.59 -15.61
N ILE A 788 28.25 4.54 -15.74
CA ILE A 788 28.04 3.57 -14.68
C ILE A 788 29.10 2.48 -14.68
N ASN A 789 29.72 2.30 -13.51
CA ASN A 789 30.58 1.15 -13.26
C ASN A 789 29.73 0.01 -12.67
N TRP A 790 29.33 -0.94 -13.51
CA TRP A 790 28.65 -2.14 -13.05
C TRP A 790 29.61 -3.01 -12.22
N TYR A 791 29.36 -3.08 -10.93
CA TYR A 791 30.13 -3.89 -10.03
C TYR A 791 29.97 -5.37 -10.36
N ASN A 792 31.10 -6.07 -10.47
CA ASN A 792 31.13 -7.50 -10.68
C ASN A 792 31.85 -8.16 -9.52
N ILE A 793 31.11 -8.65 -8.54
CA ILE A 793 31.68 -9.28 -7.35
C ILE A 793 31.80 -10.78 -7.59
N LYS A 794 33.00 -11.18 -8.01
CA LYS A 794 33.26 -12.57 -8.41
C LYS A 794 33.23 -13.58 -7.26
N HIS A 795 33.55 -13.17 -6.03
CA HIS A 795 33.56 -14.08 -4.89
C HIS A 795 32.17 -14.41 -4.31
N TRP A 796 31.15 -13.70 -4.75
CA TRP A 796 29.74 -14.05 -4.46
C TRP A 796 29.12 -14.95 -5.54
N GLN A 797 29.92 -15.40 -6.48
CA GLN A 797 29.54 -16.44 -7.42
C GLN A 797 29.62 -17.78 -6.75
N ALA A 798 28.49 -18.39 -6.46
CA ALA A 798 28.21 -19.74 -5.98
C ALA A 798 28.86 -20.20 -4.67
#